data_5c151e7abc699841f69fe1fcf5cd5349
#
_entry.id   5c151e7abc699841f69fe1fcf5cd5349
#
_cell.length_a   1.000
_cell.length_b   1.000
_cell.length_c   1.000
_cell.angle_alpha   90.00
_cell.angle_beta   90.00
_cell.angle_gamma   90.00
#
_symmetry.space_group_name_H-M   'P 1'
#
loop_
_entity.id
_entity.type
_entity.pdbx_description
1 polymer ?
#
loop_
_entity_poly.entity_id
_entity_poly.type
_entity_poly.pdbx_seq_one_letter_code
_entity_poly.pdbx_strand_id
1 'polypeptide(L)'
;MAMKNILFATLLATSVSANGAENFVVQDIKIEGLQRVALGAALLKMPVRIGDTVGSQDVSEMIRALYATGNFEDIKVLRDNDVLVVQVKERPTIASISFSGNKAIKEEQLQQNLDASGIRVGEALDRTTLSTIEKGLEDFYYSVGKYNATVKAVVTPLPRNRSDLKFVFTEGVSAKIKQINFIGNEKFTDEELVSRFELNVDVAWWNFLSDDKYQKQVLAGDIESLKSYYLDRGYLKFQIDSTQVAISPDKKGVYITLGLNEGLPYTVKDVKFRGELIGKEQEFEKLVTFEPGETYNGSAVTSLEENVKRLLGEAGYAYPQVRTIPEFDDENQSVSLVVNVEAGKRIYVRDIRFVGNNATKDEVLRREMRQMEGSWLNSKSIETGKSRLNRLGYFETVDVQTVRVPGSEDQVDLVYNVKEANSGSINFGVGYGTESGISFQVGLQQDNFAGSGNRVGINAMMNDYQKNVSLDYRDPYWNLDGVSLGGKIFYNQFEAKEANIVDYTNESYGASLTWGFPFDELNRFEFGVGLTHNKIGNVPTYDQAQLFAQSIGQPNGDIITNDFDLNVSWTRNNLNRGYFPTAGNYQRAFAKATVPSSDAQYFKLQYDVRQYVPLTKKHEFTLLMRGRLGYGNGYGKTDGNDNLFPFYENYYAGGFTTLRGFRSNSAGPKAVYTVNGNPGTCNTDSCLTATDDSVGGNAIALASMELIVPTPFVSDDFRSQIRTSMFVDAASVWDTEFVYDPKYTGTRYYNDYSDPMNYRASYGAALQWMSPMGPLVFSVAKPIKSYEGDDEEFFTFTIGRTF
;
A
#
# COMPACT_ATOMS: atom_id res chain seq x y z
N MET A 1 -65.82 -50.88 7.78
CA MET A 1 -66.75 -51.25 8.90
C MET A 1 -66.89 -50.10 9.82
N ALA A 2 -67.94 -49.47 9.69
CA ALA A 2 -69.02 -49.17 10.62
C ALA A 2 -68.67 -48.06 11.63
N MET A 3 -69.32 -47.00 11.44
CA MET A 3 -70.67 -46.47 11.79
C MET A 3 -70.62 -45.57 13.05
N LYS A 4 -70.97 -44.27 12.70
CA LYS A 4 -72.07 -43.51 13.38
C LYS A 4 -72.00 -43.35 14.90
N ASN A 5 -71.97 -42.12 15.40
CA ASN A 5 -73.11 -41.58 16.09
C ASN A 5 -73.13 -40.06 16.11
N ILE A 6 -74.22 -39.53 15.62
CA ILE A 6 -74.74 -38.19 15.71
C ILE A 6 -75.29 -38.00 17.13
N LEU A 7 -74.93 -36.88 17.81
CA LEU A 7 -75.81 -36.33 18.86
C LEU A 7 -75.98 -34.81 18.69
N PHE A 8 -77.19 -34.42 18.39
CA PHE A 8 -77.75 -33.08 18.42
C PHE A 8 -77.66 -32.51 19.87
N ALA A 9 -77.08 -31.30 19.97
CA ALA A 9 -77.38 -30.48 21.19
C ALA A 9 -77.71 -29.07 20.75
N THR A 10 -78.88 -28.69 21.07
CA THR A 10 -79.62 -27.50 20.80
C THR A 10 -78.89 -26.19 21.08
N LEU A 11 -79.01 -25.28 20.08
CA LEU A 11 -78.73 -23.85 20.19
C LEU A 11 -79.57 -23.22 21.31
N LEU A 12 -78.95 -22.67 22.36
CA LEU A 12 -79.46 -21.52 23.09
C LEU A 12 -78.71 -20.28 22.66
N ALA A 13 -79.35 -19.54 21.78
CA ALA A 13 -78.92 -18.20 21.42
C ALA A 13 -79.22 -17.26 22.62
N THR A 14 -78.20 -17.00 23.44
CA THR A 14 -78.18 -15.80 24.25
C THR A 14 -77.64 -14.69 23.42
N SER A 15 -78.50 -13.82 22.95
CA SER A 15 -78.16 -12.52 22.39
C SER A 15 -77.43 -11.68 23.47
N VAL A 16 -76.08 -11.73 23.47
CA VAL A 16 -75.33 -10.69 24.13
C VAL A 16 -75.51 -9.45 23.28
N SER A 17 -76.37 -8.54 23.74
CA SER A 17 -76.42 -7.18 23.22
C SER A 17 -75.07 -6.58 23.41
N ALA A 18 -74.34 -6.39 22.30
CA ALA A 18 -73.19 -5.49 22.26
C ALA A 18 -73.78 -4.09 22.52
N ASN A 19 -73.78 -3.63 23.78
CA ASN A 19 -73.90 -2.22 24.06
C ASN A 19 -72.73 -1.55 23.34
N GLY A 20 -73.06 -0.87 22.21
CA GLY A 20 -72.15 0.10 21.61
C GLY A 20 -71.77 1.09 22.70
N ALA A 21 -70.50 1.32 22.90
CA ALA A 21 -70.03 2.26 23.88
C ALA A 21 -70.69 3.61 23.61
N GLU A 22 -71.57 4.05 24.46
CA GLU A 22 -72.20 5.38 24.37
C GLU A 22 -71.08 6.41 24.38
N ASN A 23 -71.17 7.34 23.42
CA ASN A 23 -70.27 8.49 23.38
C ASN A 23 -70.41 9.28 24.68
N PHE A 24 -69.35 9.69 25.31
CA PHE A 24 -69.33 10.44 26.55
C PHE A 24 -68.39 11.64 26.45
N VAL A 25 -68.67 12.70 27.17
CA VAL A 25 -67.83 13.89 27.24
C VAL A 25 -66.79 13.67 28.31
N VAL A 26 -65.49 13.76 27.94
CA VAL A 26 -64.37 13.56 28.85
C VAL A 26 -64.20 14.77 29.73
N GLN A 27 -64.42 14.62 31.03
CA GLN A 27 -64.20 15.66 32.03
C GLN A 27 -62.78 15.67 32.59
N ASP A 28 -62.12 14.51 32.64
CA ASP A 28 -60.70 14.38 33.04
C ASP A 28 -60.06 13.18 32.37
N ILE A 29 -58.73 13.25 32.23
CA ILE A 29 -57.89 12.16 31.63
C ILE A 29 -56.83 11.77 32.64
N LYS A 30 -56.89 10.52 33.11
CA LYS A 30 -55.95 9.92 34.00
C LYS A 30 -55.08 8.95 33.23
N ILE A 31 -53.73 9.09 33.31
CA ILE A 31 -52.79 8.06 32.80
C ILE A 31 -52.15 7.38 33.98
N GLU A 32 -52.38 6.07 34.10
CA GLU A 32 -51.83 5.24 35.17
C GLU A 32 -50.74 4.30 34.60
N GLY A 33 -49.68 4.05 35.38
CA GLY A 33 -48.60 3.14 35.00
C GLY A 33 -47.36 3.80 34.37
N LEU A 34 -47.38 5.15 34.25
CA LEU A 34 -46.19 5.90 33.84
C LEU A 34 -45.08 5.80 34.89
N GLN A 35 -43.86 5.58 34.42
CA GLN A 35 -42.64 5.49 35.26
C GLN A 35 -41.54 6.47 34.83
N ARG A 36 -41.32 6.61 33.53
CA ARG A 36 -40.28 7.46 32.90
C ARG A 36 -40.82 8.45 31.90
N VAL A 37 -41.89 8.07 31.20
CA VAL A 37 -42.54 8.99 30.24
C VAL A 37 -43.26 10.10 31.02
N ALA A 38 -42.91 11.34 30.72
CA ALA A 38 -43.60 12.47 31.35
C ALA A 38 -45.07 12.49 30.97
N LEU A 39 -45.97 12.70 31.96
CA LEU A 39 -47.42 12.77 31.75
C LEU A 39 -47.79 13.72 30.59
N GLY A 40 -47.16 14.92 30.55
CA GLY A 40 -47.41 15.89 29.49
C GLY A 40 -46.99 15.40 28.09
N ALA A 41 -45.92 14.61 27.98
CA ALA A 41 -45.48 14.04 26.71
C ALA A 41 -46.47 12.98 26.17
N ALA A 42 -47.05 12.16 27.07
CA ALA A 42 -48.06 11.20 26.69
C ALA A 42 -49.40 11.91 26.28
N LEU A 43 -49.81 12.90 27.03
CA LEU A 43 -51.02 13.69 26.75
C LEU A 43 -50.93 14.44 25.42
N LEU A 44 -49.74 14.98 25.06
CA LEU A 44 -49.52 15.67 23.78
C LEU A 44 -49.64 14.77 22.55
N LYS A 45 -49.48 13.47 22.72
CA LYS A 45 -49.59 12.48 21.62
C LYS A 45 -51.02 11.92 21.48
N MET A 46 -51.86 12.19 22.45
CA MET A 46 -53.25 11.72 22.40
C MET A 46 -54.11 12.70 21.54
N PRO A 47 -54.93 12.17 20.63
CA PRO A 47 -55.85 13.01 19.82
C PRO A 47 -57.05 13.49 20.60
N VAL A 48 -57.28 12.97 21.83
CA VAL A 48 -58.42 13.28 22.68
C VAL A 48 -58.07 14.30 23.76
N ARG A 49 -58.90 15.30 24.01
CA ARG A 49 -58.70 16.32 25.05
C ARG A 49 -59.87 16.38 26.00
N ILE A 50 -59.67 17.00 27.15
CA ILE A 50 -60.75 17.29 28.12
C ILE A 50 -61.80 18.19 27.43
N GLY A 51 -63.05 17.79 27.47
CA GLY A 51 -64.20 18.43 26.80
C GLY A 51 -64.62 17.76 25.50
N ASP A 52 -63.81 16.87 24.92
CA ASP A 52 -64.16 16.15 23.71
C ASP A 52 -65.16 15.05 23.96
N THR A 53 -66.03 14.76 22.99
CA THR A 53 -66.93 13.64 22.98
C THR A 53 -66.21 12.42 22.40
N VAL A 54 -66.04 11.38 23.20
CA VAL A 54 -65.22 10.20 22.84
C VAL A 54 -66.11 8.99 22.60
N GLY A 55 -65.90 8.35 21.42
CA GLY A 55 -66.49 7.08 21.04
C GLY A 55 -65.43 5.99 20.83
N SER A 56 -65.87 4.82 20.38
CA SER A 56 -64.95 3.66 20.18
C SER A 56 -63.89 3.91 19.14
N GLN A 57 -64.17 4.75 18.15
CA GLN A 57 -63.17 5.09 17.10
C GLN A 57 -62.05 5.97 17.67
N ASP A 58 -62.39 7.00 18.45
CA ASP A 58 -61.42 7.92 19.07
C ASP A 58 -60.54 7.19 20.06
N VAL A 59 -61.08 6.24 20.81
CA VAL A 59 -60.29 5.36 21.68
C VAL A 59 -59.32 4.52 20.87
N SER A 60 -59.74 4.00 19.73
CA SER A 60 -58.85 3.23 18.84
C SER A 60 -57.72 4.07 18.25
N GLU A 61 -58.04 5.31 17.85
CA GLU A 61 -57.04 6.26 17.34
C GLU A 61 -56.05 6.68 18.44
N MET A 62 -56.55 6.93 19.64
CA MET A 62 -55.71 7.26 20.79
C MET A 62 -54.75 6.12 21.15
N ILE A 63 -55.23 4.87 21.19
CA ILE A 63 -54.42 3.70 21.42
C ILE A 63 -53.34 3.58 20.34
N ARG A 64 -53.68 3.77 19.05
CA ARG A 64 -52.72 3.75 17.94
C ARG A 64 -51.67 4.87 18.07
N ALA A 65 -52.09 6.09 18.41
CA ALA A 65 -51.20 7.24 18.57
C ALA A 65 -50.19 7.02 19.71
N LEU A 66 -50.66 6.45 20.83
CA LEU A 66 -49.77 6.11 21.96
C LEU A 66 -48.81 4.97 21.60
N TYR A 67 -49.26 3.89 20.93
CA TYR A 67 -48.38 2.80 20.45
C TYR A 67 -47.38 3.31 19.42
N ALA A 68 -47.75 4.23 18.58
CA ALA A 68 -46.86 4.83 17.57
C ALA A 68 -45.66 5.58 18.20
N THR A 69 -45.74 5.96 19.48
CA THR A 69 -44.64 6.56 20.22
C THR A 69 -43.48 5.54 20.50
N GLY A 70 -43.74 4.23 20.40
CA GLY A 70 -42.77 3.19 20.70
C GLY A 70 -42.52 2.95 22.20
N ASN A 71 -43.03 3.78 23.09
CA ASN A 71 -42.70 3.77 24.52
C ASN A 71 -43.51 2.75 25.35
N PHE A 72 -44.62 2.23 24.83
CA PHE A 72 -45.56 1.41 25.60
C PHE A 72 -45.60 -0.04 25.09
N GLU A 73 -45.61 -0.97 26.03
CA GLU A 73 -45.75 -2.41 25.76
C GLU A 73 -47.22 -2.81 25.69
N ASP A 74 -48.05 -2.22 26.59
CA ASP A 74 -49.51 -2.47 26.67
C ASP A 74 -50.23 -1.17 26.99
N ILE A 75 -51.42 -0.97 26.38
CA ILE A 75 -52.26 0.18 26.58
C ILE A 75 -53.69 -0.30 26.70
N LYS A 76 -54.32 0.00 27.84
CA LYS A 76 -55.72 -0.25 28.09
C LYS A 76 -56.44 1.04 28.42
N VAL A 77 -57.55 1.25 27.76
CA VAL A 77 -58.35 2.43 27.97
C VAL A 77 -59.65 2.01 28.66
N LEU A 78 -59.88 2.57 29.80
CA LEU A 78 -61.03 2.29 30.65
C LEU A 78 -61.87 3.60 30.85
N ARG A 79 -63.17 3.46 31.07
CA ARG A 79 -64.08 4.55 31.44
C ARG A 79 -64.43 4.42 32.91
N ASP A 80 -64.20 5.47 33.70
CA ASP A 80 -64.72 5.60 35.07
C ASP A 80 -65.58 6.83 35.13
N ASN A 81 -66.90 6.61 34.98
CA ASN A 81 -67.92 7.66 34.77
C ASN A 81 -67.59 8.58 33.58
N ASP A 82 -67.22 9.83 33.78
CA ASP A 82 -66.79 10.79 32.78
C ASP A 82 -65.26 11.02 32.74
N VAL A 83 -64.50 10.16 33.44
CA VAL A 83 -63.03 10.15 33.43
C VAL A 83 -62.52 9.07 32.51
N LEU A 84 -61.61 9.44 31.61
CA LEU A 84 -60.90 8.54 30.72
C LEU A 84 -59.65 8.05 31.42
N VAL A 85 -59.60 6.78 31.82
CA VAL A 85 -58.42 6.17 32.46
C VAL A 85 -57.64 5.38 31.44
N VAL A 86 -56.41 5.82 31.19
CA VAL A 86 -55.49 5.15 30.26
C VAL A 86 -54.41 4.43 31.09
N GLN A 87 -54.56 3.13 31.19
CA GLN A 87 -53.58 2.30 31.86
C GLN A 87 -52.50 1.89 30.85
N VAL A 88 -51.27 2.30 31.12
CA VAL A 88 -50.13 2.00 30.25
C VAL A 88 -49.09 1.17 30.98
N LYS A 89 -48.44 0.30 30.21
CA LYS A 89 -47.24 -0.41 30.62
C LYS A 89 -46.09 0.08 29.77
N GLU A 90 -45.17 0.81 30.37
CA GLU A 90 -44.00 1.32 29.63
C GLU A 90 -43.05 0.19 29.28
N ARG A 91 -42.45 0.27 28.04
CA ARG A 91 -41.33 -0.57 27.67
C ARG A 91 -40.11 -0.23 28.52
N PRO A 92 -39.30 -1.21 28.96
CA PRO A 92 -38.06 -0.92 29.65
C PRO A 92 -37.08 -0.20 28.74
N THR A 93 -36.26 0.69 29.29
CA THR A 93 -35.21 1.42 28.56
C THR A 93 -33.92 0.65 28.66
N ILE A 94 -33.16 0.60 27.56
CA ILE A 94 -31.86 -0.07 27.51
C ILE A 94 -30.87 0.74 28.33
N ALA A 95 -30.33 0.13 29.40
CA ALA A 95 -29.33 0.75 30.27
C ALA A 95 -27.90 0.52 29.77
N SER A 96 -27.64 -0.69 29.28
CA SER A 96 -26.35 -1.08 28.70
C SER A 96 -26.55 -2.15 27.62
N ILE A 97 -25.61 -2.21 26.69
CA ILE A 97 -25.53 -3.27 25.69
C ILE A 97 -24.16 -3.92 25.83
N SER A 98 -24.12 -5.25 25.88
CA SER A 98 -22.89 -6.02 25.98
C SER A 98 -22.93 -7.26 25.09
N PHE A 99 -21.74 -7.71 24.66
CA PHE A 99 -21.58 -8.86 23.79
C PHE A 99 -20.74 -9.93 24.46
N SER A 100 -20.98 -11.20 24.13
CA SER A 100 -20.13 -12.30 24.57
C SER A 100 -20.15 -13.45 23.58
N GLY A 101 -18.94 -13.97 23.25
CA GLY A 101 -18.76 -15.09 22.33
C GLY A 101 -18.62 -14.69 20.86
N ASN A 102 -18.64 -13.40 20.54
CA ASN A 102 -18.50 -12.83 19.18
C ASN A 102 -17.04 -12.77 18.74
N LYS A 103 -16.47 -13.87 18.26
CA LYS A 103 -15.08 -13.93 17.78
C LYS A 103 -14.92 -13.51 16.32
N ALA A 104 -15.96 -13.73 15.50
CA ALA A 104 -15.92 -13.45 14.06
C ALA A 104 -16.31 -12.01 13.70
N ILE A 105 -16.99 -11.28 14.60
CA ILE A 105 -17.42 -9.91 14.37
C ILE A 105 -16.89 -9.02 15.49
N LYS A 106 -16.32 -7.88 15.16
CA LYS A 106 -15.85 -6.89 16.15
C LYS A 106 -17.02 -6.20 16.84
N GLU A 107 -16.85 -5.89 18.12
CA GLU A 107 -17.89 -5.23 18.92
C GLU A 107 -18.33 -3.90 18.35
N GLU A 108 -17.40 -3.12 17.77
CA GLU A 108 -17.70 -1.82 17.14
C GLU A 108 -18.66 -1.97 15.96
N GLN A 109 -18.50 -3.03 15.15
CA GLN A 109 -19.38 -3.32 14.01
C GLN A 109 -20.77 -3.79 14.49
N LEU A 110 -20.82 -4.59 15.54
CA LEU A 110 -22.08 -5.01 16.17
C LEU A 110 -22.82 -3.80 16.70
N GLN A 111 -22.13 -2.91 17.41
CA GLN A 111 -22.71 -1.68 17.95
C GLN A 111 -23.28 -0.79 16.84
N GLN A 112 -22.54 -0.58 15.76
CA GLN A 112 -23.00 0.22 14.61
C GLN A 112 -24.26 -0.36 13.97
N ASN A 113 -24.34 -1.68 13.82
CA ASN A 113 -25.50 -2.36 13.25
C ASN A 113 -26.72 -2.23 14.16
N LEU A 114 -26.54 -2.36 15.47
CA LEU A 114 -27.61 -2.16 16.46
C LEU A 114 -28.10 -0.72 16.45
N ASP A 115 -27.19 0.25 16.39
CA ASP A 115 -27.49 1.67 16.33
C ASP A 115 -28.31 2.02 15.07
N ALA A 116 -27.96 1.43 13.94
CA ALA A 116 -28.69 1.59 12.68
C ALA A 116 -30.10 0.97 12.74
N SER A 117 -30.28 -0.08 13.56
CA SER A 117 -31.56 -0.78 13.77
C SER A 117 -32.42 -0.17 14.88
N GLY A 118 -31.97 0.95 15.50
CA GLY A 118 -32.70 1.65 16.55
C GLY A 118 -32.55 1.06 17.96
N ILE A 119 -31.62 0.12 18.19
CA ILE A 119 -31.28 -0.39 19.50
C ILE A 119 -30.05 0.34 20.04
N ARG A 120 -30.32 1.34 20.91
CA ARG A 120 -29.28 2.19 21.52
C ARG A 120 -29.53 2.29 23.02
N VAL A 121 -28.46 2.56 23.74
CA VAL A 121 -28.57 2.92 25.17
C VAL A 121 -29.46 4.15 25.33
N GLY A 122 -30.45 4.07 26.20
CA GLY A 122 -31.44 5.14 26.41
C GLY A 122 -32.77 4.96 25.67
N GLU A 123 -32.82 4.14 24.63
CA GLU A 123 -34.05 3.86 23.86
C GLU A 123 -34.93 2.79 24.52
N ALA A 124 -36.22 2.78 24.17
CA ALA A 124 -37.17 1.77 24.64
C ALA A 124 -36.93 0.42 23.97
N LEU A 125 -36.87 -0.65 24.75
CA LEU A 125 -36.62 -2.00 24.27
C LEU A 125 -37.89 -2.61 23.66
N ASP A 126 -37.85 -2.85 22.34
CA ASP A 126 -38.90 -3.61 21.64
C ASP A 126 -38.45 -5.06 21.41
N ARG A 127 -39.23 -6.02 21.99
CA ARG A 127 -38.92 -7.45 21.84
C ARG A 127 -39.04 -7.96 20.41
N THR A 128 -39.91 -7.34 19.58
CA THR A 128 -40.08 -7.75 18.18
C THR A 128 -38.85 -7.37 17.39
N THR A 129 -38.38 -6.11 17.57
CA THR A 129 -37.16 -5.62 16.96
C THR A 129 -35.96 -6.44 17.39
N LEU A 130 -35.88 -6.81 18.68
CA LEU A 130 -34.81 -7.65 19.23
C LEU A 130 -34.76 -9.04 18.56
N SER A 131 -35.91 -9.70 18.42
CA SER A 131 -35.99 -11.01 17.74
C SER A 131 -35.62 -10.94 16.25
N THR A 132 -35.97 -9.84 15.58
CA THR A 132 -35.55 -9.60 14.18
C THR A 132 -34.06 -9.45 14.07
N ILE A 133 -33.42 -8.78 15.02
CA ILE A 133 -31.96 -8.58 15.04
C ILE A 133 -31.25 -9.89 15.39
N GLU A 134 -31.74 -10.66 16.37
CA GLU A 134 -31.20 -12.00 16.66
C GLU A 134 -31.13 -12.83 15.37
N LYS A 135 -32.22 -12.88 14.63
CA LYS A 135 -32.31 -13.63 13.38
C LYS A 135 -31.37 -13.04 12.29
N GLY A 136 -31.33 -11.72 12.17
CA GLY A 136 -30.43 -11.06 11.20
C GLY A 136 -28.96 -11.33 11.51
N LEU A 137 -28.57 -11.37 12.77
CA LEU A 137 -27.23 -11.74 13.18
C LEU A 137 -26.95 -13.24 12.94
N GLU A 138 -27.91 -14.14 13.17
CA GLU A 138 -27.78 -15.55 12.80
C GLU A 138 -27.63 -15.74 11.31
N ASP A 139 -28.43 -15.04 10.49
CA ASP A 139 -28.34 -15.06 9.02
C ASP A 139 -26.98 -14.56 8.53
N PHE A 140 -26.40 -13.56 9.20
CA PHE A 140 -25.02 -13.14 8.92
C PHE A 140 -24.02 -14.27 9.18
N TYR A 141 -24.09 -14.95 10.33
CA TYR A 141 -23.22 -16.09 10.60
C TYR A 141 -23.41 -17.23 9.59
N TYR A 142 -24.61 -17.44 9.11
CA TYR A 142 -24.89 -18.43 8.06
C TYR A 142 -24.24 -18.03 6.74
N SER A 143 -24.20 -16.71 6.42
CA SER A 143 -23.56 -16.21 5.19
C SER A 143 -22.05 -16.45 5.16
N VAL A 144 -21.41 -16.57 6.33
CA VAL A 144 -19.98 -16.90 6.50
C VAL A 144 -19.75 -18.38 6.86
N GLY A 145 -20.73 -19.24 6.58
CA GLY A 145 -20.62 -20.70 6.70
C GLY A 145 -20.74 -21.26 8.12
N LYS A 146 -21.17 -20.48 9.10
CA LYS A 146 -21.36 -20.96 10.48
C LYS A 146 -22.81 -21.38 10.75
N TYR A 147 -23.25 -22.47 10.17
CA TYR A 147 -24.64 -22.95 10.19
C TYR A 147 -25.13 -23.45 11.55
N ASN A 148 -24.26 -23.58 12.54
CA ASN A 148 -24.60 -23.90 13.91
C ASN A 148 -24.54 -22.65 14.82
N ALA A 149 -24.38 -21.48 14.26
CA ALA A 149 -24.40 -20.26 15.06
C ALA A 149 -25.79 -20.00 15.62
N THR A 150 -25.84 -19.56 16.87
CA THR A 150 -27.05 -19.06 17.52
C THR A 150 -26.73 -17.74 18.23
N VAL A 151 -27.66 -16.81 18.16
CA VAL A 151 -27.57 -15.52 18.82
C VAL A 151 -28.77 -15.37 19.74
N LYS A 152 -28.54 -15.13 21.04
CA LYS A 152 -29.60 -14.92 22.02
C LYS A 152 -29.38 -13.61 22.74
N ALA A 153 -30.41 -12.80 22.77
CA ALA A 153 -30.46 -11.58 23.55
C ALA A 153 -31.02 -11.88 24.94
N VAL A 154 -30.20 -11.71 25.94
CA VAL A 154 -30.58 -11.86 27.33
C VAL A 154 -30.92 -10.49 27.89
N VAL A 155 -32.16 -10.31 28.29
CA VAL A 155 -32.68 -9.07 28.87
C VAL A 155 -32.76 -9.22 30.40
N THR A 156 -31.94 -8.47 31.10
CA THR A 156 -31.92 -8.47 32.57
C THR A 156 -32.62 -7.22 33.10
N PRO A 157 -33.76 -7.33 33.80
CA PRO A 157 -34.46 -6.17 34.31
C PRO A 157 -33.69 -5.49 35.45
N LEU A 158 -33.69 -4.16 35.42
CA LEU A 158 -33.06 -3.29 36.40
C LEU A 158 -34.11 -2.36 37.07
N PRO A 159 -33.83 -1.77 38.24
CA PRO A 159 -34.71 -0.81 38.89
C PRO A 159 -35.03 0.38 37.99
N ARG A 160 -36.20 0.99 38.18
CA ARG A 160 -36.71 2.16 37.43
C ARG A 160 -37.01 1.88 35.98
N ASN A 161 -37.58 0.72 35.64
CA ASN A 161 -38.00 0.30 34.31
C ASN A 161 -36.85 0.39 33.27
N ARG A 162 -35.68 -0.10 33.67
CA ARG A 162 -34.51 -0.26 32.80
C ARG A 162 -34.19 -1.72 32.59
N SER A 163 -33.41 -2.02 31.53
CA SER A 163 -32.92 -3.39 31.30
C SER A 163 -31.51 -3.33 30.73
N ASP A 164 -30.67 -4.27 31.20
CA ASP A 164 -29.41 -4.57 30.53
C ASP A 164 -29.68 -5.58 29.43
N LEU A 165 -29.08 -5.33 28.27
CA LEU A 165 -29.18 -6.17 27.08
C LEU A 165 -27.84 -6.84 26.82
N LYS A 166 -27.78 -8.15 26.85
CA LYS A 166 -26.60 -8.93 26.57
C LYS A 166 -26.85 -9.87 25.40
N PHE A 167 -26.09 -9.69 24.30
CA PHE A 167 -26.08 -10.63 23.19
C PHE A 167 -25.06 -11.73 23.46
N VAL A 168 -25.54 -12.97 23.49
CA VAL A 168 -24.72 -14.17 23.68
C VAL A 168 -24.64 -14.90 22.35
N PHE A 169 -23.43 -14.98 21.82
CA PHE A 169 -23.13 -15.65 20.56
C PHE A 169 -22.55 -17.04 20.81
N THR A 170 -23.13 -18.04 20.18
CA THR A 170 -22.54 -19.37 20.07
C THR A 170 -22.23 -19.61 18.61
N GLU A 171 -21.00 -19.30 18.20
CA GLU A 171 -20.65 -19.23 16.78
C GLU A 171 -20.56 -20.61 16.11
N GLY A 172 -20.22 -21.65 16.85
CA GLY A 172 -19.95 -22.97 16.27
C GLY A 172 -18.67 -23.01 15.42
N VAL A 173 -18.57 -24.02 14.58
CA VAL A 173 -17.47 -24.17 13.61
C VAL A 173 -17.95 -23.74 12.23
N SER A 174 -17.02 -23.17 11.42
CA SER A 174 -17.33 -22.88 10.02
C SER A 174 -17.39 -24.15 9.19
N ALA A 175 -18.36 -24.25 8.30
CA ALA A 175 -18.46 -25.34 7.37
C ALA A 175 -17.38 -25.24 6.29
N LYS A 176 -16.73 -26.36 5.99
CA LYS A 176 -15.69 -26.47 4.98
C LYS A 176 -16.26 -26.90 3.65
N ILE A 177 -15.71 -26.39 2.57
CA ILE A 177 -16.09 -26.85 1.22
C ILE A 177 -15.53 -28.24 1.02
N LYS A 178 -16.40 -29.19 0.73
CA LYS A 178 -16.05 -30.58 0.48
C LYS A 178 -15.91 -30.89 -0.99
N GLN A 179 -16.73 -30.24 -1.80
CA GLN A 179 -16.72 -30.49 -3.24
C GLN A 179 -17.41 -29.33 -3.97
N ILE A 180 -16.84 -28.98 -5.13
CA ILE A 180 -17.45 -28.11 -6.13
C ILE A 180 -17.62 -28.93 -7.39
N ASN A 181 -18.85 -29.09 -7.86
CA ASN A 181 -19.20 -29.85 -9.05
C ASN A 181 -19.75 -28.94 -10.13
N PHE A 182 -19.41 -29.25 -11.37
CA PHE A 182 -20.00 -28.62 -12.54
C PHE A 182 -20.80 -29.64 -13.34
N ILE A 183 -21.90 -29.20 -13.90
CA ILE A 183 -22.77 -30.03 -14.78
C ILE A 183 -22.99 -29.25 -16.06
N GLY A 184 -22.66 -29.85 -17.21
CA GLY A 184 -22.81 -29.21 -18.51
C GLY A 184 -21.53 -28.55 -19.05
N ASN A 185 -20.40 -28.71 -18.38
CA ASN A 185 -19.07 -28.26 -18.81
C ASN A 185 -18.45 -29.32 -19.74
N GLU A 186 -18.60 -29.15 -21.05
CA GLU A 186 -18.05 -30.08 -22.07
C GLU A 186 -16.65 -29.65 -22.55
N LYS A 187 -16.30 -28.36 -22.46
CA LYS A 187 -15.09 -27.80 -23.07
C LYS A 187 -13.95 -27.59 -22.06
N PHE A 188 -14.27 -27.38 -20.82
CA PHE A 188 -13.29 -27.14 -19.75
C PHE A 188 -13.47 -28.19 -18.65
N THR A 189 -12.35 -28.64 -18.07
CA THR A 189 -12.40 -29.63 -16.98
C THR A 189 -12.80 -29.00 -15.65
N ASP A 190 -13.33 -29.81 -14.74
CA ASP A 190 -13.69 -29.35 -13.40
C ASP A 190 -12.49 -28.71 -12.66
N GLU A 191 -11.28 -29.31 -12.81
CA GLU A 191 -10.07 -28.78 -12.20
C GLU A 191 -9.70 -27.40 -12.73
N GLU A 192 -9.89 -27.19 -14.04
CA GLU A 192 -9.62 -25.89 -14.67
C GLU A 192 -10.60 -24.83 -14.17
N LEU A 193 -11.88 -25.15 -14.06
CA LEU A 193 -12.91 -24.25 -13.57
C LEU A 193 -12.73 -23.94 -12.06
N VAL A 194 -12.46 -24.95 -11.24
CA VAL A 194 -12.18 -24.79 -9.81
C VAL A 194 -10.95 -23.92 -9.58
N SER A 195 -9.93 -24.00 -10.44
CA SER A 195 -8.73 -23.16 -10.34
C SER A 195 -9.00 -21.65 -10.46
N ARG A 196 -10.20 -21.25 -10.89
CA ARG A 196 -10.63 -19.84 -11.03
C ARG A 196 -11.39 -19.35 -9.82
N PHE A 197 -11.73 -20.25 -8.88
CA PHE A 197 -12.43 -19.93 -7.67
C PHE A 197 -11.46 -19.50 -6.59
N GLU A 198 -11.85 -18.49 -5.81
CA GLU A 198 -11.20 -18.14 -4.56
C GLU A 198 -11.51 -19.18 -3.49
N LEU A 199 -12.71 -19.79 -3.57
CA LEU A 199 -13.11 -20.91 -2.72
C LEU A 199 -12.31 -22.15 -3.03
N ASN A 200 -11.60 -22.70 -2.02
CA ASN A 200 -10.73 -23.85 -2.16
C ASN A 200 -11.36 -25.13 -1.57
N VAL A 201 -11.10 -26.26 -2.24
CA VAL A 201 -11.46 -27.61 -1.78
C VAL A 201 -10.20 -28.29 -1.26
N ASP A 202 -10.28 -28.97 -0.11
CA ASP A 202 -9.21 -29.78 0.50
C ASP A 202 -7.83 -29.09 0.57
N VAL A 203 -7.72 -28.08 1.41
CA VAL A 203 -6.45 -27.44 1.72
C VAL A 203 -5.56 -28.37 2.50
N ALA A 204 -4.36 -28.67 1.98
CA ALA A 204 -3.35 -29.50 2.62
C ALA A 204 -2.94 -28.93 4.01
N TRP A 205 -2.75 -29.79 5.01
CA TRP A 205 -2.50 -29.40 6.41
C TRP A 205 -1.27 -28.48 6.62
N TRP A 206 -0.35 -28.39 5.68
CA TRP A 206 0.81 -27.49 5.71
C TRP A 206 0.54 -26.11 5.09
N ASN A 207 -0.62 -25.93 4.45
CA ASN A 207 -1.02 -24.65 3.87
C ASN A 207 -1.94 -23.90 4.84
N PHE A 208 -1.37 -23.30 5.89
CA PHE A 208 -2.09 -22.60 6.95
C PHE A 208 -2.78 -21.30 6.52
N LEU A 209 -2.58 -20.87 5.28
CA LEU A 209 -2.97 -19.55 4.80
C LEU A 209 -4.14 -19.59 3.83
N SER A 210 -4.48 -20.74 3.24
CA SER A 210 -5.68 -20.86 2.43
C SER A 210 -6.87 -21.23 3.32
N ASP A 211 -7.98 -20.51 3.12
CA ASP A 211 -9.21 -20.71 3.85
C ASP A 211 -10.14 -21.65 3.06
N ASP A 212 -10.46 -22.82 3.64
CA ASP A 212 -11.38 -23.81 3.10
C ASP A 212 -12.84 -23.56 3.56
N LYS A 213 -13.11 -22.40 4.19
CA LYS A 213 -14.42 -22.08 4.74
C LYS A 213 -15.36 -21.53 3.68
N TYR A 214 -16.60 -21.96 3.74
CA TYR A 214 -17.63 -21.44 2.87
C TYR A 214 -18.02 -20.00 3.25
N GLN A 215 -18.06 -19.13 2.25
CA GLN A 215 -18.59 -17.76 2.35
C GLN A 215 -19.49 -17.49 1.15
N LYS A 216 -20.75 -17.12 1.39
CA LYS A 216 -21.73 -16.87 0.33
C LYS A 216 -21.32 -15.75 -0.61
N GLN A 217 -20.67 -14.71 -0.07
CA GLN A 217 -20.23 -13.54 -0.85
C GLN A 217 -19.05 -13.90 -1.77
N VAL A 218 -18.12 -14.75 -1.30
CA VAL A 218 -17.00 -15.26 -2.12
C VAL A 218 -17.53 -16.12 -3.25
N LEU A 219 -18.52 -17.02 -2.97
CA LEU A 219 -19.15 -17.82 -4.04
C LEU A 219 -19.80 -16.92 -5.10
N ALA A 220 -20.44 -15.82 -4.72
CA ALA A 220 -21.01 -14.89 -5.69
C ALA A 220 -19.91 -14.25 -6.56
N GLY A 221 -18.76 -13.91 -6.00
CA GLY A 221 -17.59 -13.46 -6.72
C GLY A 221 -17.02 -14.52 -7.67
N ASP A 222 -16.92 -15.76 -7.21
CA ASP A 222 -16.45 -16.90 -8.00
C ASP A 222 -17.37 -17.17 -9.20
N ILE A 223 -18.69 -17.05 -9.02
CA ILE A 223 -19.68 -17.17 -10.09
C ILE A 223 -19.46 -16.08 -11.16
N GLU A 224 -19.21 -14.85 -10.77
CA GLU A 224 -18.88 -13.78 -11.74
C GLU A 224 -17.52 -14.00 -12.40
N SER A 225 -16.54 -14.51 -11.66
CA SER A 225 -15.23 -14.90 -12.22
C SER A 225 -15.38 -16.01 -13.25
N LEU A 226 -16.24 -17.00 -12.99
CA LEU A 226 -16.56 -18.06 -13.94
C LEU A 226 -17.23 -17.52 -15.21
N LYS A 227 -18.19 -16.62 -15.08
CA LYS A 227 -18.81 -15.97 -16.25
C LYS A 227 -17.78 -15.20 -17.07
N SER A 228 -16.94 -14.41 -16.42
CA SER A 228 -15.86 -13.68 -17.07
C SER A 228 -14.89 -14.61 -17.79
N TYR A 229 -14.56 -15.76 -17.17
CA TYR A 229 -13.68 -16.76 -17.75
C TYR A 229 -14.19 -17.30 -19.10
N TYR A 230 -15.50 -17.61 -19.19
CA TYR A 230 -16.16 -18.06 -20.43
C TYR A 230 -16.28 -16.92 -21.45
N LEU A 231 -16.69 -15.72 -21.01
CA LEU A 231 -16.79 -14.53 -21.87
C LEU A 231 -15.44 -14.17 -22.50
N ASP A 232 -14.35 -14.27 -21.75
CA ASP A 232 -13.00 -13.99 -22.25
C ASP A 232 -12.50 -15.02 -23.28
N ARG A 233 -13.23 -16.12 -23.46
CA ARG A 233 -12.93 -17.19 -24.43
C ARG A 233 -13.97 -17.32 -25.53
N GLY A 234 -14.82 -16.31 -25.68
CA GLY A 234 -15.78 -16.23 -26.77
C GLY A 234 -17.14 -16.79 -26.49
N TYR A 235 -17.41 -17.35 -25.33
CA TYR A 235 -18.70 -17.97 -25.01
C TYR A 235 -19.73 -16.91 -24.57
N LEU A 236 -20.18 -16.05 -25.50
CA LEU A 236 -21.09 -14.95 -25.21
C LEU A 236 -22.46 -15.37 -24.69
N LYS A 237 -22.92 -16.58 -25.07
CA LYS A 237 -24.22 -17.14 -24.64
C LYS A 237 -24.08 -18.06 -23.43
N PHE A 238 -22.93 -18.02 -22.75
CA PHE A 238 -22.74 -18.75 -21.50
C PHE A 238 -23.76 -18.34 -20.44
N GLN A 239 -24.39 -19.32 -19.81
CA GLN A 239 -25.34 -19.13 -18.72
C GLN A 239 -25.11 -20.15 -17.62
N ILE A 240 -25.40 -19.74 -16.40
CA ILE A 240 -25.44 -20.61 -15.23
C ILE A 240 -26.93 -20.87 -14.94
N ASP A 241 -27.39 -22.05 -15.26
CA ASP A 241 -28.80 -22.43 -15.16
C ASP A 241 -29.21 -22.68 -13.71
N SER A 242 -28.32 -23.16 -12.87
CA SER A 242 -28.60 -23.41 -11.47
C SER A 242 -27.34 -23.31 -10.58
N THR A 243 -27.57 -22.83 -9.36
CA THR A 243 -26.56 -22.81 -8.30
C THR A 243 -27.15 -23.49 -7.07
N GLN A 244 -26.67 -24.66 -6.74
CA GLN A 244 -27.15 -25.45 -5.58
C GLN A 244 -26.05 -25.53 -4.53
N VAL A 245 -26.39 -25.18 -3.29
CA VAL A 245 -25.49 -25.28 -2.13
C VAL A 245 -26.14 -26.24 -1.14
N ALA A 246 -25.60 -27.44 -1.02
CA ALA A 246 -26.06 -28.47 -0.09
C ALA A 246 -25.16 -28.51 1.16
N ILE A 247 -25.77 -28.57 2.32
CA ILE A 247 -25.09 -28.62 3.61
C ILE A 247 -25.16 -30.04 4.14
N SER A 248 -24.03 -30.57 4.64
CA SER A 248 -24.02 -31.91 5.28
C SER A 248 -24.91 -31.94 6.55
N PRO A 249 -25.46 -33.11 6.95
CA PRO A 249 -26.32 -33.23 8.11
C PRO A 249 -25.69 -32.76 9.44
N ASP A 250 -24.37 -32.87 9.56
CA ASP A 250 -23.58 -32.36 10.70
C ASP A 250 -23.26 -30.86 10.62
N LYS A 251 -23.70 -30.18 9.55
CA LYS A 251 -23.48 -28.75 9.26
C LYS A 251 -22.00 -28.31 9.22
N LYS A 252 -21.09 -29.26 8.94
CA LYS A 252 -19.63 -28.99 8.84
C LYS A 252 -19.08 -29.03 7.43
N GLY A 253 -19.86 -29.56 6.47
CA GLY A 253 -19.48 -29.69 5.07
C GLY A 253 -20.45 -28.96 4.14
N VAL A 254 -19.94 -28.40 3.08
CA VAL A 254 -20.70 -27.75 2.01
C VAL A 254 -20.33 -28.38 0.68
N TYR A 255 -21.34 -28.68 -0.11
CA TYR A 255 -21.23 -29.18 -1.49
C TYR A 255 -21.87 -28.15 -2.40
N ILE A 256 -21.15 -27.70 -3.40
CA ILE A 256 -21.60 -26.71 -4.37
C ILE A 256 -21.77 -27.40 -5.71
N THR A 257 -22.91 -27.23 -6.36
CA THR A 257 -23.17 -27.76 -7.70
C THR A 257 -23.68 -26.64 -8.60
N LEU A 258 -22.96 -26.39 -9.70
CA LEU A 258 -23.28 -25.38 -10.71
C LEU A 258 -23.70 -26.07 -11.99
N GLY A 259 -24.92 -25.79 -12.44
CA GLY A 259 -25.39 -26.22 -13.77
C GLY A 259 -25.07 -25.17 -14.79
N LEU A 260 -24.29 -25.52 -15.82
CA LEU A 260 -23.75 -24.63 -16.84
C LEU A 260 -24.36 -24.95 -18.20
N ASN A 261 -24.53 -23.88 -18.98
CA ASN A 261 -24.78 -23.98 -20.43
C ASN A 261 -23.72 -23.15 -21.14
N GLU A 262 -22.76 -23.83 -21.76
CA GLU A 262 -21.56 -23.18 -22.32
C GLU A 262 -21.87 -22.38 -23.58
N GLY A 263 -22.77 -22.88 -24.42
CA GLY A 263 -23.02 -22.36 -25.76
C GLY A 263 -21.86 -22.62 -26.72
N LEU A 264 -21.76 -21.80 -27.76
CA LEU A 264 -20.70 -21.86 -28.76
C LEU A 264 -19.77 -20.65 -28.67
N PRO A 265 -18.48 -20.77 -28.98
CA PRO A 265 -17.57 -19.66 -29.03
C PRO A 265 -17.80 -18.78 -30.25
N TYR A 266 -17.74 -17.47 -30.12
CA TYR A 266 -17.89 -16.48 -31.17
C TYR A 266 -16.56 -15.78 -31.44
N THR A 267 -16.35 -15.43 -32.73
CA THR A 267 -15.23 -14.60 -33.19
C THR A 267 -15.71 -13.18 -33.49
N VAL A 268 -14.84 -12.19 -33.30
CA VAL A 268 -15.15 -10.79 -33.59
C VAL A 268 -15.04 -10.56 -35.10
N LYS A 269 -16.13 -10.13 -35.74
CA LYS A 269 -16.18 -9.78 -37.16
C LYS A 269 -15.67 -8.36 -37.41
N ASP A 270 -16.23 -7.40 -36.69
CA ASP A 270 -15.87 -5.98 -36.76
C ASP A 270 -16.28 -5.24 -35.48
N VAL A 271 -15.70 -4.04 -35.31
CA VAL A 271 -16.07 -3.10 -34.25
C VAL A 271 -16.52 -1.79 -34.88
N LYS A 272 -17.73 -1.32 -34.56
CA LYS A 272 -18.32 -0.11 -35.11
C LYS A 272 -18.68 0.86 -34.00
N PHE A 273 -18.33 2.13 -34.17
CA PHE A 273 -18.75 3.19 -33.26
C PHE A 273 -20.00 3.89 -33.77
N ARG A 274 -20.98 4.14 -32.91
CA ARG A 274 -22.21 4.86 -33.22
C ARG A 274 -22.52 5.90 -32.14
N GLY A 275 -23.32 6.91 -32.47
CA GLY A 275 -23.76 7.95 -31.53
C GLY A 275 -22.96 9.24 -31.60
N GLU A 276 -22.68 9.85 -30.45
CA GLU A 276 -22.02 11.15 -30.35
C GLU A 276 -20.48 10.98 -30.31
N LEU A 277 -19.86 10.83 -31.48
CA LEU A 277 -18.43 10.54 -31.59
C LEU A 277 -17.53 11.78 -31.44
N ILE A 278 -18.15 12.97 -31.44
CA ILE A 278 -17.49 14.30 -31.19
C ILE A 278 -16.23 14.58 -32.01
N GLY A 279 -16.13 14.00 -33.21
CA GLY A 279 -14.97 14.13 -34.10
C GLY A 279 -13.73 13.37 -33.65
N LYS A 280 -13.90 12.34 -32.79
CA LYS A 280 -12.80 11.52 -32.24
C LYS A 280 -12.80 10.07 -32.77
N GLU A 281 -13.45 9.84 -33.92
CA GLU A 281 -13.58 8.51 -34.53
C GLU A 281 -12.21 7.81 -34.67
N GLN A 282 -11.24 8.51 -35.22
CA GLN A 282 -9.89 7.97 -35.39
C GLN A 282 -9.16 7.66 -34.09
N GLU A 283 -9.45 8.42 -33.02
CA GLU A 283 -8.90 8.16 -31.68
C GLU A 283 -9.55 6.92 -31.07
N PHE A 284 -10.87 6.73 -31.27
CA PHE A 284 -11.61 5.55 -30.80
C PHE A 284 -11.16 4.29 -31.56
N GLU A 285 -10.99 4.36 -32.89
CA GLU A 285 -10.48 3.25 -33.70
C GLU A 285 -9.11 2.76 -33.22
N LYS A 286 -8.23 3.66 -32.77
CA LYS A 286 -6.92 3.30 -32.21
C LYS A 286 -6.99 2.56 -30.87
N LEU A 287 -8.13 2.64 -30.17
CA LEU A 287 -8.33 1.94 -28.89
C LEU A 287 -8.80 0.50 -29.11
N VAL A 288 -9.22 0.14 -30.35
CA VAL A 288 -9.64 -1.20 -30.70
C VAL A 288 -8.41 -2.12 -30.76
N THR A 289 -8.43 -3.13 -29.91
CA THR A 289 -7.36 -4.13 -29.82
C THR A 289 -7.70 -5.44 -30.54
N PHE A 290 -8.92 -5.58 -31.04
CA PHE A 290 -9.39 -6.78 -31.74
C PHE A 290 -8.97 -6.81 -33.20
N GLU A 291 -8.50 -7.97 -33.67
CA GLU A 291 -8.34 -8.24 -35.10
C GLU A 291 -9.59 -9.01 -35.62
N PRO A 292 -10.03 -8.77 -36.89
CA PRO A 292 -11.12 -9.52 -37.49
C PRO A 292 -10.83 -11.03 -37.51
N GLY A 293 -11.77 -11.83 -36.98
CA GLY A 293 -11.61 -13.29 -36.84
C GLY A 293 -10.99 -13.75 -35.53
N GLU A 294 -10.56 -12.83 -34.67
CA GLU A 294 -10.09 -13.16 -33.33
C GLU A 294 -11.25 -13.59 -32.42
N THR A 295 -10.98 -14.50 -31.48
CA THR A 295 -11.98 -14.95 -30.50
C THR A 295 -12.43 -13.78 -29.65
N TYR A 296 -13.74 -13.64 -29.45
CA TYR A 296 -14.30 -12.61 -28.60
C TYR A 296 -13.69 -12.70 -27.18
N ASN A 297 -13.42 -11.55 -26.60
CA ASN A 297 -12.87 -11.44 -25.24
C ASN A 297 -13.62 -10.34 -24.48
N GLY A 298 -14.33 -10.71 -23.38
CA GLY A 298 -15.16 -9.81 -22.60
C GLY A 298 -14.36 -8.73 -21.88
N SER A 299 -13.20 -9.08 -21.34
CA SER A 299 -12.29 -8.13 -20.68
C SER A 299 -11.76 -7.06 -21.64
N ALA A 300 -11.48 -7.45 -22.90
CA ALA A 300 -11.04 -6.51 -23.91
C ALA A 300 -12.16 -5.53 -24.33
N VAL A 301 -13.42 -6.00 -24.40
CA VAL A 301 -14.57 -5.12 -24.63
C VAL A 301 -14.78 -4.13 -23.49
N THR A 302 -14.75 -4.60 -22.25
CA THR A 302 -14.84 -3.73 -21.07
C THR A 302 -13.73 -2.69 -21.07
N SER A 303 -12.49 -3.11 -21.36
CA SER A 303 -11.34 -2.20 -21.45
C SER A 303 -11.50 -1.17 -22.56
N LEU A 304 -12.09 -1.56 -23.72
CA LEU A 304 -12.41 -0.63 -24.80
C LEU A 304 -13.42 0.43 -24.34
N GLU A 305 -14.53 0.01 -23.70
CA GLU A 305 -15.53 0.94 -23.17
C GLU A 305 -14.94 1.92 -22.16
N GLU A 306 -14.11 1.42 -21.22
CA GLU A 306 -13.44 2.24 -20.21
C GLU A 306 -12.43 3.22 -20.85
N ASN A 307 -11.67 2.77 -21.85
CA ASN A 307 -10.75 3.64 -22.58
C ASN A 307 -11.47 4.74 -23.34
N VAL A 308 -12.61 4.44 -23.97
CA VAL A 308 -13.45 5.45 -24.64
C VAL A 308 -14.01 6.44 -23.62
N LYS A 309 -14.56 5.97 -22.50
CA LYS A 309 -15.03 6.84 -21.39
C LYS A 309 -13.91 7.73 -20.85
N ARG A 310 -12.72 7.18 -20.65
CA ARG A 310 -11.55 7.92 -20.18
C ARG A 310 -11.14 9.02 -21.17
N LEU A 311 -11.08 8.71 -22.46
CA LEU A 311 -10.74 9.68 -23.51
C LEU A 311 -11.78 10.81 -23.59
N LEU A 312 -13.08 10.51 -23.44
CA LEU A 312 -14.13 11.49 -23.34
C LEU A 312 -14.00 12.33 -22.07
N GLY A 313 -13.71 11.70 -20.93
CA GLY A 313 -13.45 12.36 -19.65
C GLY A 313 -12.26 13.30 -19.67
N GLU A 314 -11.19 12.95 -20.41
CA GLU A 314 -10.04 13.84 -20.64
C GLU A 314 -10.41 15.06 -21.51
N ALA A 315 -11.46 14.94 -22.33
CA ALA A 315 -11.97 16.01 -23.20
C ALA A 315 -13.08 16.87 -22.55
N GLY A 316 -13.42 16.65 -21.29
CA GLY A 316 -14.39 17.44 -20.53
C GLY A 316 -15.77 16.84 -20.42
N TYR A 317 -16.02 15.66 -20.96
CA TYR A 317 -17.31 14.96 -20.86
C TYR A 317 -17.32 14.08 -19.61
N ALA A 318 -17.86 14.61 -18.50
CA ALA A 318 -17.74 13.99 -17.18
C ALA A 318 -18.58 12.71 -16.98
N TYR A 319 -19.68 12.60 -17.74
CA TYR A 319 -20.66 11.52 -17.56
C TYR A 319 -20.98 10.79 -18.87
N PRO A 320 -19.98 10.35 -19.64
CA PRO A 320 -20.23 9.67 -20.90
C PRO A 320 -20.82 8.29 -20.64
N GLN A 321 -21.82 7.94 -21.46
CA GLN A 321 -22.37 6.57 -21.51
C GLN A 321 -21.75 5.87 -22.71
N VAL A 322 -21.06 4.79 -22.46
CA VAL A 322 -20.48 3.94 -23.51
C VAL A 322 -20.93 2.53 -23.23
N ARG A 323 -21.58 1.92 -24.21
CA ARG A 323 -22.10 0.55 -24.10
C ARG A 323 -21.91 -0.18 -25.42
N THR A 324 -21.33 -1.37 -25.34
CA THR A 324 -21.15 -2.26 -26.49
C THR A 324 -22.32 -3.21 -26.62
N ILE A 325 -22.93 -3.24 -27.79
CA ILE A 325 -24.03 -4.14 -28.12
C ILE A 325 -23.50 -5.17 -29.12
N PRO A 326 -23.50 -6.46 -28.77
CA PRO A 326 -23.12 -7.52 -29.70
C PRO A 326 -24.26 -7.81 -30.69
N GLU A 327 -23.98 -7.74 -32.00
CA GLU A 327 -24.88 -8.19 -33.07
C GLU A 327 -24.42 -9.57 -33.53
N PHE A 328 -25.22 -10.63 -33.25
CA PHE A 328 -24.85 -12.02 -33.47
C PHE A 328 -25.12 -12.47 -34.92
N ASP A 329 -24.17 -13.18 -35.49
CA ASP A 329 -24.29 -13.99 -36.72
C ASP A 329 -24.09 -15.47 -36.32
N ASP A 330 -25.20 -16.10 -35.95
CA ASP A 330 -25.16 -17.48 -35.42
C ASP A 330 -24.75 -18.51 -36.49
N GLU A 331 -24.97 -18.24 -37.81
CA GLU A 331 -24.57 -19.14 -38.89
C GLU A 331 -23.03 -19.22 -39.02
N ASN A 332 -22.37 -18.09 -38.87
CA ASN A 332 -20.91 -17.98 -38.98
C ASN A 332 -20.19 -17.97 -37.64
N GLN A 333 -20.91 -18.11 -36.51
CA GLN A 333 -20.38 -18.00 -35.14
C GLN A 333 -19.51 -16.75 -34.95
N SER A 334 -20.00 -15.63 -35.49
CA SER A 334 -19.32 -14.33 -35.41
C SER A 334 -20.19 -13.23 -34.78
N VAL A 335 -19.55 -12.22 -34.26
CA VAL A 335 -20.23 -11.10 -33.62
C VAL A 335 -19.67 -9.78 -34.13
N SER A 336 -20.55 -8.86 -34.52
CA SER A 336 -20.20 -7.45 -34.76
C SER A 336 -20.41 -6.68 -33.46
N LEU A 337 -19.39 -5.94 -33.00
CA LEU A 337 -19.45 -5.15 -31.76
C LEU A 337 -19.84 -3.72 -32.12
N VAL A 338 -21.03 -3.30 -31.70
CA VAL A 338 -21.50 -1.92 -31.89
C VAL A 338 -21.32 -1.13 -30.59
N VAL A 339 -20.30 -0.29 -30.55
CA VAL A 339 -20.01 0.60 -29.42
C VAL A 339 -20.85 1.85 -29.56
N ASN A 340 -21.92 1.96 -28.78
CA ASN A 340 -22.77 3.14 -28.71
C ASN A 340 -22.20 4.17 -27.75
N VAL A 341 -21.92 5.37 -28.22
CA VAL A 341 -21.30 6.46 -27.44
C VAL A 341 -22.30 7.60 -27.29
N GLU A 342 -22.58 7.96 -26.06
CA GLU A 342 -23.35 9.15 -25.66
C GLU A 342 -22.42 10.02 -24.82
N ALA A 343 -21.80 11.02 -25.46
CA ALA A 343 -20.81 11.88 -24.80
C ALA A 343 -21.42 12.79 -23.75
N GLY A 344 -22.64 13.26 -23.99
CA GLY A 344 -23.34 14.22 -23.13
C GLY A 344 -22.77 15.64 -23.21
N LYS A 345 -22.97 16.43 -22.16
CA LYS A 345 -22.50 17.82 -22.10
C LYS A 345 -21.06 17.90 -21.52
N ARG A 346 -20.27 18.86 -22.03
CA ARG A 346 -19.03 19.26 -21.37
C ARG A 346 -19.31 19.93 -20.06
N ILE A 347 -18.49 19.60 -19.06
CA ILE A 347 -18.64 20.09 -17.70
C ILE A 347 -17.41 20.92 -17.31
N TYR A 348 -17.66 22.06 -16.66
CA TYR A 348 -16.63 22.94 -16.12
C TYR A 348 -16.51 22.75 -14.62
N VAL A 349 -15.28 22.80 -14.11
CA VAL A 349 -15.00 22.85 -12.68
C VAL A 349 -15.08 24.30 -12.23
N ARG A 350 -16.08 24.65 -11.40
CA ARG A 350 -16.22 25.99 -10.87
C ARG A 350 -15.23 26.23 -9.71
N ASP A 351 -15.17 25.31 -8.76
CA ASP A 351 -14.43 25.46 -7.51
C ASP A 351 -13.88 24.10 -7.04
N ILE A 352 -12.72 24.11 -6.39
CA ILE A 352 -12.08 22.94 -5.78
C ILE A 352 -11.98 23.18 -4.29
N ARG A 353 -12.68 22.36 -3.50
CA ARG A 353 -12.75 22.45 -2.04
C ARG A 353 -12.11 21.25 -1.39
N PHE A 354 -11.49 21.49 -0.25
CA PHE A 354 -10.95 20.47 0.61
C PHE A 354 -11.71 20.44 1.93
N VAL A 355 -12.01 19.23 2.42
CA VAL A 355 -12.78 18.99 3.64
C VAL A 355 -12.07 17.89 4.44
N GLY A 356 -11.88 18.14 5.74
CA GLY A 356 -11.22 17.18 6.64
C GLY A 356 -9.73 17.44 6.89
N ASN A 357 -9.15 18.46 6.24
CA ASN A 357 -7.78 18.90 6.46
C ASN A 357 -7.69 19.87 7.65
N ASN A 358 -7.82 19.36 8.87
CA ASN A 358 -7.86 20.18 10.08
C ASN A 358 -6.49 20.71 10.51
N ALA A 359 -5.44 19.93 10.32
CA ALA A 359 -4.05 20.25 10.62
C ALA A 359 -3.29 20.73 9.37
N THR A 360 -3.54 20.10 8.21
CA THR A 360 -2.86 20.42 6.96
C THR A 360 -3.44 21.69 6.32
N LYS A 361 -2.58 22.62 5.97
CA LYS A 361 -3.00 23.86 5.31
C LYS A 361 -3.55 23.59 3.91
N ASP A 362 -4.57 24.37 3.51
CA ASP A 362 -5.22 24.25 2.18
C ASP A 362 -4.23 24.37 1.01
N GLU A 363 -3.24 25.26 1.13
CA GLU A 363 -2.19 25.45 0.13
C GLU A 363 -1.42 24.17 -0.19
N VAL A 364 -1.24 23.28 0.83
CA VAL A 364 -0.53 21.99 0.68
C VAL A 364 -1.29 21.02 -0.19
N LEU A 365 -2.62 21.00 -0.07
CA LEU A 365 -3.46 20.16 -0.94
C LEU A 365 -3.59 20.79 -2.32
N ARG A 366 -3.82 22.10 -2.39
CA ARG A 366 -4.10 22.83 -3.62
C ARG A 366 -2.93 22.77 -4.62
N ARG A 367 -1.69 22.86 -4.14
CA ARG A 367 -0.48 22.76 -4.99
C ARG A 367 -0.30 21.38 -5.66
N GLU A 368 -0.94 20.33 -5.12
CA GLU A 368 -0.92 18.99 -5.71
C GLU A 368 -1.95 18.80 -6.83
N MET A 369 -2.90 19.72 -6.97
CA MET A 369 -3.95 19.62 -7.99
C MET A 369 -3.39 19.84 -9.39
N ARG A 370 -3.94 19.08 -10.34
CA ARG A 370 -3.68 19.23 -11.77
C ARG A 370 -4.93 19.70 -12.53
N GLN A 371 -6.10 19.53 -11.94
CA GLN A 371 -7.32 20.14 -12.41
C GLN A 371 -7.33 21.60 -11.97
N MET A 372 -7.62 22.50 -12.92
CA MET A 372 -7.75 23.93 -12.63
C MET A 372 -9.22 24.31 -12.49
N GLU A 373 -9.50 25.27 -11.61
CA GLU A 373 -10.78 25.95 -11.52
C GLU A 373 -11.04 26.76 -12.79
N GLY A 374 -12.29 26.89 -13.20
CA GLY A 374 -12.68 27.58 -14.44
C GLY A 374 -12.35 26.83 -15.72
N SER A 375 -11.74 25.66 -15.66
CA SER A 375 -11.41 24.83 -16.82
C SER A 375 -12.38 23.66 -16.98
N TRP A 376 -12.34 23.01 -18.15
CA TRP A 376 -13.11 21.79 -18.36
C TRP A 376 -12.64 20.71 -17.37
N LEU A 377 -13.61 19.94 -16.89
CA LEU A 377 -13.34 18.78 -16.06
C LEU A 377 -12.49 17.80 -16.85
N ASN A 378 -11.36 17.40 -16.30
CA ASN A 378 -10.48 16.39 -16.87
C ASN A 378 -10.28 15.27 -15.86
N SER A 379 -10.88 14.11 -16.14
CA SER A 379 -10.88 12.96 -15.25
C SER A 379 -9.46 12.51 -14.89
N LYS A 380 -8.53 12.56 -15.84
CA LYS A 380 -7.12 12.23 -15.62
C LYS A 380 -6.43 13.22 -14.67
N SER A 381 -6.70 14.51 -14.82
CA SER A 381 -6.17 15.56 -13.94
C SER A 381 -6.68 15.42 -12.51
N ILE A 382 -7.95 15.05 -12.33
CA ILE A 382 -8.57 14.79 -11.03
C ILE A 382 -7.91 13.57 -10.38
N GLU A 383 -7.80 12.46 -11.13
CA GLU A 383 -7.19 11.23 -10.61
C GLU A 383 -5.69 11.43 -10.29
N THR A 384 -4.99 12.21 -11.13
CA THR A 384 -3.60 12.58 -10.85
C THR A 384 -3.50 13.39 -9.55
N GLY A 385 -4.38 14.37 -9.33
CA GLY A 385 -4.44 15.14 -8.08
C GLY A 385 -4.70 14.24 -6.87
N LYS A 386 -5.69 13.34 -6.97
CA LYS A 386 -5.98 12.33 -5.93
C LYS A 386 -4.75 11.44 -5.63
N SER A 387 -4.11 10.91 -6.67
CA SER A 387 -2.91 10.08 -6.55
C SER A 387 -1.74 10.84 -5.92
N ARG A 388 -1.58 12.14 -6.23
CA ARG A 388 -0.55 12.99 -5.63
C ARG A 388 -0.81 13.22 -4.15
N LEU A 389 -2.05 13.51 -3.75
CA LEU A 389 -2.42 13.62 -2.33
C LEU A 389 -2.16 12.31 -1.56
N ASN A 390 -2.54 11.16 -2.14
CA ASN A 390 -2.27 9.85 -1.53
C ASN A 390 -0.76 9.59 -1.36
N ARG A 391 0.07 10.02 -2.32
CA ARG A 391 1.54 9.87 -2.26
C ARG A 391 2.20 10.73 -1.19
N LEU A 392 1.56 11.81 -0.72
CA LEU A 392 2.09 12.61 0.38
C LEU A 392 2.18 11.83 1.70
N GLY A 393 1.30 10.83 1.89
CA GLY A 393 1.24 10.06 3.13
C GLY A 393 0.65 10.82 4.32
N TYR A 394 0.03 11.99 4.08
CA TYR A 394 -0.59 12.82 5.13
C TYR A 394 -2.03 12.41 5.41
N PHE A 395 -2.61 11.57 4.55
CA PHE A 395 -4.02 11.20 4.58
C PHE A 395 -4.18 9.68 4.57
N GLU A 396 -5.08 9.15 5.40
CA GLU A 396 -5.51 7.74 5.38
C GLU A 396 -6.38 7.46 4.16
N THR A 397 -7.28 8.39 3.87
CA THR A 397 -8.18 8.31 2.73
C THR A 397 -8.27 9.66 2.02
N VAL A 398 -8.31 9.62 0.70
CA VAL A 398 -8.59 10.76 -0.16
C VAL A 398 -9.70 10.35 -1.10
N ASP A 399 -10.85 10.99 -0.99
CA ASP A 399 -11.99 10.76 -1.86
C ASP A 399 -12.39 12.04 -2.57
N VAL A 400 -12.87 11.90 -3.81
CA VAL A 400 -13.26 13.04 -4.64
C VAL A 400 -14.71 12.90 -5.02
N GLN A 401 -15.50 13.91 -4.69
CA GLN A 401 -16.90 14.00 -5.07
C GLN A 401 -17.10 15.15 -6.05
N THR A 402 -17.85 14.87 -7.10
CA THR A 402 -18.27 15.86 -8.08
C THR A 402 -19.68 16.32 -7.72
N VAL A 403 -19.82 17.56 -7.26
CA VAL A 403 -21.09 18.14 -6.80
C VAL A 403 -21.60 19.11 -7.87
N ARG A 404 -22.80 18.87 -8.36
CA ARG A 404 -23.44 19.76 -9.34
C ARG A 404 -23.77 21.11 -8.71
N VAL A 405 -23.49 22.18 -9.44
CA VAL A 405 -23.84 23.55 -9.01
C VAL A 405 -25.32 23.79 -9.22
N PRO A 406 -26.10 24.14 -8.18
CA PRO A 406 -27.52 24.47 -8.34
C PRO A 406 -27.72 25.61 -9.34
N GLY A 407 -28.61 25.39 -10.32
CA GLY A 407 -28.94 26.39 -11.33
C GLY A 407 -27.99 26.44 -12.54
N SER A 408 -26.98 25.59 -12.59
CA SER A 408 -26.12 25.39 -13.77
C SER A 408 -26.21 23.94 -14.25
N GLU A 409 -26.27 23.76 -15.57
CA GLU A 409 -26.30 22.43 -16.20
C GLU A 409 -24.93 21.89 -16.54
N ASP A 410 -23.91 22.76 -16.59
CA ASP A 410 -22.57 22.50 -17.11
C ASP A 410 -21.44 22.79 -16.09
N GLN A 411 -21.78 23.07 -14.83
CA GLN A 411 -20.80 23.36 -13.80
C GLN A 411 -20.88 22.41 -12.62
N VAL A 412 -19.70 22.09 -12.10
CA VAL A 412 -19.54 21.26 -10.89
C VAL A 412 -18.49 21.87 -9.97
N ASP A 413 -18.65 21.60 -8.68
CA ASP A 413 -17.58 21.76 -7.68
C ASP A 413 -16.94 20.40 -7.43
N LEU A 414 -15.62 20.38 -7.28
CA LEU A 414 -14.90 19.21 -6.84
C LEU A 414 -14.66 19.32 -5.33
N VAL A 415 -15.14 18.35 -4.58
CA VAL A 415 -14.93 18.28 -3.13
C VAL A 415 -14.00 17.10 -2.82
N TYR A 416 -12.78 17.42 -2.40
CA TYR A 416 -11.82 16.45 -1.92
C TYR A 416 -12.04 16.23 -0.42
N ASN A 417 -12.63 15.08 -0.07
CA ASN A 417 -12.81 14.66 1.31
C ASN A 417 -11.56 13.89 1.73
N VAL A 418 -10.82 14.43 2.68
CA VAL A 418 -9.61 13.82 3.19
C VAL A 418 -9.78 13.45 4.66
N LYS A 419 -9.19 12.33 5.04
CA LYS A 419 -9.04 11.94 6.45
C LYS A 419 -7.56 11.96 6.78
N GLU A 420 -7.15 12.87 7.68
CA GLU A 420 -5.75 13.03 8.04
C GLU A 420 -5.21 11.78 8.74
N ALA A 421 -4.00 11.38 8.34
CA ALA A 421 -3.20 10.36 8.98
C ALA A 421 -2.22 11.00 9.99
N ASN A 422 -1.68 10.19 10.88
CA ASN A 422 -0.55 10.63 11.68
C ASN A 422 0.69 10.75 10.77
N SER A 423 1.15 11.97 10.54
CA SER A 423 2.31 12.29 9.72
C SER A 423 3.66 12.20 10.47
N GLY A 424 3.63 11.92 11.75
CA GLY A 424 4.81 11.66 12.58
C GLY A 424 5.11 10.17 12.64
N SER A 425 6.38 9.79 12.52
CA SER A 425 6.85 8.43 12.69
C SER A 425 8.07 8.37 13.61
N ILE A 426 8.09 7.32 14.43
CA ILE A 426 9.25 6.94 15.25
C ILE A 426 9.67 5.56 14.75
N ASN A 427 10.85 5.49 14.20
CA ASN A 427 11.39 4.26 13.67
C ASN A 427 12.54 3.81 14.57
N PHE A 428 12.45 2.60 15.09
CA PHE A 428 13.52 1.94 15.81
C PHE A 428 13.88 0.66 15.08
N GLY A 429 15.14 0.52 14.69
CA GLY A 429 15.64 -0.63 13.96
C GLY A 429 16.84 -1.24 14.66
N VAL A 430 16.86 -2.57 14.72
CA VAL A 430 18.04 -3.35 15.08
C VAL A 430 18.32 -4.28 13.91
N GLY A 431 19.54 -4.28 13.44
CA GLY A 431 19.98 -5.14 12.35
C GLY A 431 21.24 -5.89 12.71
N TYR A 432 21.55 -6.91 11.95
CA TYR A 432 22.82 -7.61 12.00
C TYR A 432 23.25 -7.95 10.57
N GLY A 433 24.53 -7.76 10.30
CA GLY A 433 25.10 -8.17 9.01
C GLY A 433 26.52 -8.65 9.20
N THR A 434 26.96 -9.58 8.37
CA THR A 434 28.34 -10.08 8.38
C THR A 434 29.35 -8.97 8.11
N GLU A 435 28.95 -7.91 7.41
CA GLU A 435 29.81 -6.77 7.07
C GLU A 435 29.76 -5.63 8.10
N SER A 436 28.64 -5.43 8.77
CA SER A 436 28.41 -4.26 9.63
C SER A 436 28.25 -4.57 11.10
N GLY A 437 28.30 -5.88 11.46
CA GLY A 437 28.01 -6.31 12.81
C GLY A 437 26.58 -5.95 13.24
N ILE A 438 26.42 -5.64 14.53
CA ILE A 438 25.13 -5.21 15.07
C ILE A 438 24.92 -3.74 14.74
N SER A 439 23.77 -3.42 14.14
CA SER A 439 23.37 -2.06 13.81
C SER A 439 22.15 -1.63 14.59
N PHE A 440 22.18 -0.41 15.08
CA PHE A 440 21.05 0.27 15.74
C PHE A 440 20.70 1.52 14.94
N GLN A 441 19.42 1.71 14.70
CA GLN A 441 18.91 2.91 14.03
C GLN A 441 17.72 3.46 14.79
N VAL A 442 17.72 4.76 15.00
CA VAL A 442 16.57 5.51 15.55
C VAL A 442 16.29 6.66 14.60
N GLY A 443 15.05 6.75 14.15
CA GLY A 443 14.57 7.83 13.32
C GLY A 443 13.31 8.45 13.92
N LEU A 444 13.33 9.75 14.04
CA LEU A 444 12.16 10.58 14.37
C LEU A 444 11.87 11.42 13.13
N GLN A 445 10.69 11.33 12.57
CA GLN A 445 10.34 12.05 11.36
C GLN A 445 8.94 12.61 11.48
N GLN A 446 8.78 13.87 11.08
CA GLN A 446 7.50 14.54 10.90
C GLN A 446 7.40 15.05 9.48
N ASP A 447 6.51 14.44 8.66
CA ASP A 447 6.40 14.72 7.22
C ASP A 447 5.54 15.94 6.89
N ASN A 448 4.70 16.38 7.82
CA ASN A 448 3.83 17.55 7.67
C ASN A 448 3.98 18.45 8.88
N PHE A 449 5.18 19.00 9.09
CA PHE A 449 5.49 19.81 10.24
C PHE A 449 4.62 21.06 10.29
N ALA A 450 3.87 21.22 11.36
CA ALA A 450 2.92 22.33 11.57
C ALA A 450 1.91 22.52 10.40
N GLY A 451 1.55 21.45 9.71
CA GLY A 451 0.62 21.48 8.59
C GLY A 451 1.12 22.14 7.32
N SER A 452 2.40 22.48 7.23
CA SER A 452 3.01 23.18 6.10
C SER A 452 3.43 22.27 4.93
N GLY A 453 3.38 20.94 5.14
CA GLY A 453 3.92 19.96 4.19
C GLY A 453 5.46 19.89 4.22
N ASN A 454 6.12 20.55 5.17
CA ASN A 454 7.56 20.48 5.35
C ASN A 454 7.91 19.26 6.20
N ARG A 455 9.07 18.68 5.92
CA ARG A 455 9.60 17.54 6.66
C ARG A 455 10.68 17.99 7.62
N VAL A 456 10.62 17.48 8.83
CA VAL A 456 11.70 17.58 9.83
C VAL A 456 12.04 16.15 10.27
N GLY A 457 13.31 15.82 10.31
CA GLY A 457 13.77 14.48 10.72
C GLY A 457 15.03 14.55 11.57
N ILE A 458 15.11 13.64 12.52
CA ILE A 458 16.34 13.34 13.28
C ILE A 458 16.62 11.86 13.06
N ASN A 459 17.80 11.55 12.58
CA ASN A 459 18.24 10.18 12.37
C ASN A 459 19.54 9.95 13.14
N ALA A 460 19.60 8.83 13.84
CA ALA A 460 20.83 8.33 14.48
C ALA A 460 21.01 6.86 14.07
N MET A 461 22.22 6.54 13.63
CA MET A 461 22.60 5.17 13.26
C MET A 461 23.96 4.85 13.86
N MET A 462 24.12 3.63 14.36
CA MET A 462 25.39 3.13 14.87
C MET A 462 25.55 1.67 14.44
N ASN A 463 26.74 1.33 13.98
CA ASN A 463 27.17 -0.05 13.74
C ASN A 463 28.64 -0.18 14.13
N ASP A 464 29.30 -1.29 13.82
CA ASP A 464 30.66 -1.57 14.25
C ASP A 464 31.68 -0.54 13.72
N TYR A 465 31.49 0.00 12.53
CA TYR A 465 32.43 0.93 11.90
C TYR A 465 31.91 2.37 11.73
N GLN A 466 30.63 2.64 12.00
CA GLN A 466 30.08 3.97 11.75
C GLN A 466 29.11 4.41 12.84
N LYS A 467 29.21 5.67 13.24
CA LYS A 467 28.20 6.38 14.03
C LYS A 467 27.78 7.63 13.25
N ASN A 468 26.50 7.76 12.98
CA ASN A 468 25.95 8.90 12.24
C ASN A 468 24.76 9.49 12.98
N VAL A 469 24.72 10.80 13.09
CA VAL A 469 23.56 11.55 13.59
C VAL A 469 23.29 12.68 12.61
N SER A 470 22.04 12.85 12.20
CA SER A 470 21.65 13.95 11.33
C SER A 470 20.33 14.58 11.74
N LEU A 471 20.24 15.87 11.53
CA LEU A 471 19.02 16.68 11.56
C LEU A 471 18.73 17.14 10.13
N ASP A 472 17.58 16.76 9.61
CA ASP A 472 17.18 17.00 8.25
C ASP A 472 15.92 17.89 8.23
N TYR A 473 15.92 18.94 7.44
CA TYR A 473 14.76 19.76 7.11
C TYR A 473 14.54 19.73 5.61
N ARG A 474 13.28 19.68 5.16
CA ARG A 474 12.95 19.77 3.74
C ARG A 474 11.63 20.49 3.53
N ASP A 475 11.66 21.53 2.72
CA ASP A 475 10.51 22.17 2.12
C ASP A 475 10.36 21.66 0.68
N PRO A 476 9.32 20.85 0.36
CA PRO A 476 9.14 20.30 -0.98
C PRO A 476 8.69 21.33 -2.01
N TYR A 477 8.19 22.51 -1.55
CA TYR A 477 7.70 23.60 -2.39
C TYR A 477 8.18 24.96 -1.85
N TRP A 478 9.51 25.15 -1.83
CA TRP A 478 10.13 26.40 -1.47
C TRP A 478 9.69 27.56 -2.40
N ASN A 479 9.31 27.22 -3.64
CA ASN A 479 8.67 28.16 -4.56
C ASN A 479 7.45 27.48 -5.24
N LEU A 480 6.66 28.28 -5.99
CA LEU A 480 5.45 27.84 -6.68
C LEU A 480 5.72 26.85 -7.81
N ASP A 481 6.93 26.84 -8.39
CA ASP A 481 7.32 25.92 -9.45
C ASP A 481 7.64 24.50 -8.93
N GLY A 482 7.59 24.30 -7.62
CA GLY A 482 7.86 23.00 -6.99
C GLY A 482 9.36 22.73 -6.77
N VAL A 483 10.19 23.78 -6.79
CA VAL A 483 11.58 23.67 -6.35
C VAL A 483 11.60 23.39 -4.86
N SER A 484 12.27 22.33 -4.44
CA SER A 484 12.43 21.99 -3.02
C SER A 484 13.71 22.59 -2.46
N LEU A 485 13.67 22.93 -1.17
CA LEU A 485 14.83 23.31 -0.37
C LEU A 485 15.02 22.33 0.76
N GLY A 486 16.18 21.68 0.82
CA GLY A 486 16.62 20.84 1.92
C GLY A 486 17.74 21.47 2.72
N GLY A 487 17.74 21.28 4.04
CA GLY A 487 18.84 21.61 4.92
C GLY A 487 19.20 20.38 5.75
N LYS A 488 20.49 20.13 5.93
CA LYS A 488 20.99 19.01 6.73
C LYS A 488 22.14 19.47 7.60
N ILE A 489 22.12 19.07 8.86
CA ILE A 489 23.25 19.17 9.80
C ILE A 489 23.58 17.73 10.19
N PHE A 490 24.85 17.39 10.21
CA PHE A 490 25.27 16.02 10.50
C PHE A 490 26.55 15.96 11.32
N TYR A 491 26.66 14.85 12.05
CA TYR A 491 27.90 14.36 12.66
C TYR A 491 28.08 12.90 12.23
N ASN A 492 29.27 12.54 11.79
CA ASN A 492 29.62 11.19 11.39
C ASN A 492 31.01 10.84 11.95
N GLN A 493 31.11 9.67 12.58
CA GLN A 493 32.36 9.05 12.98
C GLN A 493 32.51 7.74 12.21
N PHE A 494 33.65 7.53 11.57
CA PHE A 494 33.95 6.34 10.78
C PHE A 494 35.28 5.72 11.27
N GLU A 495 35.28 4.43 11.54
CA GLU A 495 36.43 3.61 11.96
C GLU A 495 36.80 2.64 10.83
N ALA A 496 37.83 2.99 10.06
CA ALA A 496 38.13 2.32 8.80
C ALA A 496 38.54 0.85 8.99
N LYS A 497 39.26 0.52 10.07
CA LYS A 497 39.70 -0.84 10.41
C LYS A 497 38.52 -1.81 10.53
N GLU A 498 37.46 -1.41 11.19
CA GLU A 498 36.25 -2.23 11.36
C GLU A 498 35.48 -2.41 10.05
N ALA A 499 35.75 -1.56 9.04
CA ALA A 499 35.21 -1.67 7.69
C ALA A 499 36.10 -2.44 6.70
N ASN A 500 37.14 -3.17 7.20
CA ASN A 500 38.17 -3.87 6.40
C ASN A 500 39.00 -2.92 5.51
N ILE A 501 39.30 -1.75 6.04
CA ILE A 501 40.13 -0.73 5.40
C ILE A 501 41.34 -0.51 6.33
N VAL A 502 42.47 -0.02 5.79
CA VAL A 502 43.61 0.38 6.58
C VAL A 502 43.20 1.29 7.75
N ASP A 503 43.83 1.13 8.91
CA ASP A 503 43.42 1.76 10.16
C ASP A 503 43.55 3.29 10.13
N TYR A 504 42.42 3.98 10.15
CA TYR A 504 42.30 5.40 10.49
C TYR A 504 40.88 5.68 11.04
N THR A 505 40.73 6.81 11.70
CA THR A 505 39.41 7.31 12.14
C THR A 505 39.11 8.60 11.41
N ASN A 506 37.87 8.78 10.97
CA ASN A 506 37.40 10.03 10.40
C ASN A 506 36.19 10.55 11.20
N GLU A 507 36.38 11.65 11.92
CA GLU A 507 35.29 12.41 12.52
C GLU A 507 34.93 13.57 11.60
N SER A 508 33.67 13.60 11.14
CA SER A 508 33.20 14.70 10.30
C SER A 508 31.89 15.27 10.80
N TYR A 509 31.77 16.57 10.76
CA TYR A 509 30.51 17.28 10.99
C TYR A 509 30.36 18.41 9.98
N GLY A 510 29.11 18.75 9.71
CA GLY A 510 28.88 19.74 8.69
C GLY A 510 27.44 20.13 8.52
N ALA A 511 27.22 21.05 7.60
CA ALA A 511 25.91 21.52 7.21
C ALA A 511 25.84 21.62 5.69
N SER A 512 24.66 21.32 5.13
CA SER A 512 24.43 21.48 3.69
C SER A 512 23.04 22.01 3.39
N LEU A 513 22.93 22.73 2.27
CA LEU A 513 21.69 23.16 1.66
C LEU A 513 21.58 22.54 0.27
N THR A 514 20.40 22.06 -0.08
CA THR A 514 20.16 21.41 -1.37
C THR A 514 18.86 21.92 -1.99
N TRP A 515 18.94 22.42 -3.21
CA TRP A 515 17.78 22.77 -4.02
C TRP A 515 17.49 21.64 -4.99
N GLY A 516 16.23 21.17 -5.01
CA GLY A 516 15.79 20.10 -5.89
C GLY A 516 14.80 20.64 -6.93
N PHE A 517 15.12 20.45 -8.20
CA PHE A 517 14.35 20.91 -9.35
C PHE A 517 13.66 19.70 -10.01
N PRO A 518 12.33 19.55 -9.89
CA PRO A 518 11.59 18.54 -10.64
C PRO A 518 11.54 18.96 -12.12
N PHE A 519 12.20 18.22 -12.98
CA PHE A 519 12.16 18.49 -14.42
C PHE A 519 10.89 17.88 -15.05
N ASP A 520 10.57 16.65 -14.65
CA ASP A 520 9.33 15.94 -14.97
C ASP A 520 9.01 14.93 -13.86
N GLU A 521 8.01 14.08 -14.04
CA GLU A 521 7.61 13.07 -13.05
C GLU A 521 8.68 11.99 -12.80
N LEU A 522 9.62 11.83 -13.70
CA LEU A 522 10.67 10.80 -13.66
C LEU A 522 12.05 11.37 -13.34
N ASN A 523 12.32 12.62 -13.74
CA ASN A 523 13.64 13.25 -13.70
C ASN A 523 13.71 14.37 -12.67
N ARG A 524 14.75 14.34 -11.85
CA ARG A 524 15.03 15.35 -10.83
C ARG A 524 16.49 15.78 -10.89
N PHE A 525 16.72 17.09 -10.88
CA PHE A 525 18.02 17.68 -10.65
C PHE A 525 18.12 18.21 -9.23
N GLU A 526 19.29 18.07 -8.62
CA GLU A 526 19.59 18.66 -7.33
C GLU A 526 20.92 19.41 -7.43
N PHE A 527 20.92 20.60 -6.85
CA PHE A 527 22.12 21.41 -6.63
C PHE A 527 22.30 21.63 -5.13
N GLY A 528 23.47 21.39 -4.63
CA GLY A 528 23.77 21.54 -3.20
C GLY A 528 25.04 22.32 -2.95
N VAL A 529 25.07 22.97 -1.79
CA VAL A 529 26.26 23.58 -1.20
C VAL A 529 26.47 22.97 0.18
N GLY A 530 27.71 22.69 0.53
CA GLY A 530 28.06 22.06 1.80
C GLY A 530 29.27 22.70 2.45
N LEU A 531 29.33 22.56 3.76
CA LEU A 531 30.49 22.83 4.60
C LEU A 531 30.73 21.57 5.44
N THR A 532 31.90 21.00 5.34
CA THR A 532 32.30 19.83 6.09
C THR A 532 33.63 20.08 6.80
N HIS A 533 33.65 19.84 8.09
CA HIS A 533 34.88 19.74 8.87
C HIS A 533 35.21 18.29 9.03
N ASN A 534 36.43 17.87 8.60
CA ASN A 534 36.93 16.52 8.80
C ASN A 534 38.13 16.55 9.71
N LYS A 535 38.18 15.60 10.65
CA LYS A 535 39.34 15.32 11.47
C LYS A 535 39.70 13.84 11.31
N ILE A 536 40.83 13.59 10.63
CA ILE A 536 41.35 12.23 10.42
C ILE A 536 42.42 11.95 11.47
N GLY A 537 42.08 11.08 12.42
CA GLY A 537 42.98 10.59 13.44
C GLY A 537 43.64 9.27 13.03
N ASN A 538 44.67 8.85 13.74
CA ASN A 538 45.43 7.65 13.41
C ASN A 538 45.86 7.63 11.93
N VAL A 539 46.38 8.76 11.46
CA VAL A 539 46.76 8.90 10.04
C VAL A 539 47.74 7.78 9.65
N PRO A 540 47.35 6.95 8.67
CA PRO A 540 48.20 5.79 8.31
C PRO A 540 49.54 6.21 7.70
N THR A 541 50.54 5.39 7.88
CA THR A 541 51.90 5.66 7.38
C THR A 541 52.15 5.11 5.98
N TYR A 542 51.11 4.58 5.29
CA TYR A 542 51.27 4.15 3.90
C TYR A 542 51.38 5.36 2.94
N ASP A 543 52.05 5.11 1.82
CA ASP A 543 52.45 6.18 0.92
C ASP A 543 51.32 7.07 0.41
N GLN A 544 50.16 6.49 0.04
CA GLN A 544 49.01 7.26 -0.49
C GLN A 544 48.53 8.27 0.55
N ALA A 545 48.39 7.88 1.83
CA ALA A 545 47.93 8.77 2.90
C ALA A 545 48.98 9.84 3.23
N GLN A 546 50.24 9.47 3.26
CA GLN A 546 51.34 10.39 3.57
C GLN A 546 51.52 11.43 2.45
N LEU A 547 51.42 11.03 1.21
CA LEU A 547 51.49 11.94 0.06
C LEU A 547 50.30 12.90 0.02
N PHE A 548 49.09 12.43 0.35
CA PHE A 548 47.93 13.31 0.52
C PHE A 548 48.17 14.33 1.64
N ALA A 549 48.61 13.91 2.81
CA ALA A 549 48.93 14.79 3.93
C ALA A 549 49.97 15.87 3.57
N GLN A 550 50.99 15.47 2.81
CA GLN A 550 52.00 16.42 2.29
C GLN A 550 51.39 17.37 1.26
N SER A 551 50.51 16.90 0.38
CA SER A 551 49.91 17.73 -0.68
C SER A 551 49.11 18.88 -0.12
N ILE A 552 48.46 18.69 1.06
CA ILE A 552 47.67 19.74 1.75
C ILE A 552 48.45 20.49 2.83
N GLY A 553 49.77 20.28 2.92
CA GLY A 553 50.65 20.98 3.89
C GLY A 553 50.51 20.47 5.35
N GLN A 554 49.98 19.27 5.60
CA GLN A 554 49.81 18.67 6.94
C GLN A 554 50.52 17.31 7.08
N PRO A 555 51.83 17.25 6.92
CA PRO A 555 52.59 15.98 6.89
C PRO A 555 52.70 15.25 8.23
N ASN A 556 52.31 15.86 9.34
CA ASN A 556 52.47 15.31 10.67
C ASN A 556 51.22 15.48 11.53
N GLY A 557 50.85 14.46 12.29
CA GLY A 557 49.72 14.48 13.24
C GLY A 557 48.38 14.19 12.58
N ASP A 558 47.30 14.59 13.22
CA ASP A 558 45.96 14.45 12.68
C ASP A 558 45.78 15.38 11.47
N ILE A 559 45.08 14.90 10.44
CA ILE A 559 44.73 15.73 9.28
C ILE A 559 43.40 16.43 9.59
N ILE A 560 43.37 17.76 9.45
CA ILE A 560 42.17 18.56 9.68
C ILE A 560 41.85 19.32 8.37
N THR A 561 40.65 19.15 7.83
CA THR A 561 40.19 19.87 6.65
C THR A 561 38.86 20.57 6.87
N ASN A 562 38.74 21.77 6.34
CA ASN A 562 37.49 22.53 6.23
C ASN A 562 37.17 22.65 4.73
N ASP A 563 36.18 21.92 4.29
CA ASP A 563 35.87 21.78 2.88
C ASP A 563 34.52 22.42 2.58
N PHE A 564 34.52 23.38 1.65
CA PHE A 564 33.33 23.98 1.06
C PHE A 564 33.07 23.28 -0.26
N ASP A 565 31.95 22.55 -0.37
CA ASP A 565 31.64 21.79 -1.58
C ASP A 565 30.41 22.28 -2.31
N LEU A 566 30.46 22.12 -3.62
CA LEU A 566 29.35 22.21 -4.53
C LEU A 566 29.03 20.82 -5.05
N ASN A 567 27.76 20.45 -5.03
CA ASN A 567 27.35 19.17 -5.60
C ASN A 567 26.15 19.34 -6.55
N VAL A 568 26.13 18.51 -7.56
CA VAL A 568 25.04 18.43 -8.54
C VAL A 568 24.67 16.96 -8.70
N SER A 569 23.39 16.66 -8.69
CA SER A 569 22.93 15.33 -9.03
C SER A 569 21.75 15.37 -9.99
N TRP A 570 21.72 14.41 -10.89
CA TRP A 570 20.57 14.09 -11.71
C TRP A 570 20.12 12.67 -11.36
N THR A 571 18.82 12.51 -11.12
CA THR A 571 18.22 11.22 -10.85
C THR A 571 17.04 11.01 -11.78
N ARG A 572 17.01 9.85 -12.44
CA ARG A 572 15.86 9.33 -13.18
C ARG A 572 15.38 8.05 -12.53
N ASN A 573 14.08 7.98 -12.22
CA ASN A 573 13.48 6.80 -11.64
C ASN A 573 12.17 6.44 -12.35
N ASN A 574 12.21 5.33 -13.10
CA ASN A 574 11.08 4.78 -13.84
C ASN A 574 10.78 3.33 -13.39
N LEU A 575 11.07 3.00 -12.15
CA LEU A 575 10.81 1.66 -11.63
C LEU A 575 9.31 1.44 -11.41
N ASN A 576 8.80 0.28 -11.78
CA ASN A 576 7.38 -0.06 -11.68
C ASN A 576 6.88 -0.22 -10.23
N ARG A 577 7.78 -0.41 -9.25
CA ARG A 577 7.46 -0.49 -7.82
C ARG A 577 8.70 -0.19 -6.97
N GLY A 578 8.47 0.23 -5.72
CA GLY A 578 9.53 0.62 -4.79
C GLY A 578 10.31 -0.58 -4.25
N TYR A 579 9.62 -1.70 -3.94
CA TYR A 579 10.23 -2.95 -3.49
C TYR A 579 10.15 -3.99 -4.59
N PHE A 580 11.24 -4.76 -4.74
CA PHE A 580 11.36 -5.83 -5.74
C PHE A 580 10.92 -5.41 -7.15
N PRO A 581 11.49 -4.34 -7.73
CA PRO A 581 11.17 -3.93 -9.09
C PRO A 581 11.38 -5.08 -10.08
N THR A 582 10.57 -5.11 -11.13
CA THR A 582 10.66 -6.11 -12.20
C THR A 582 10.74 -5.46 -13.59
N ALA A 583 10.51 -4.16 -13.67
CA ALA A 583 10.59 -3.40 -14.91
C ALA A 583 11.00 -1.96 -14.64
N GLY A 584 11.58 -1.32 -15.64
CA GLY A 584 12.00 0.07 -15.58
C GLY A 584 13.47 0.27 -15.27
N ASN A 585 13.85 1.52 -15.10
CA ASN A 585 15.24 1.88 -14.82
C ASN A 585 15.37 2.92 -13.71
N TYR A 586 16.51 2.89 -13.06
CA TYR A 586 16.99 3.91 -12.14
C TYR A 586 18.38 4.34 -12.58
N GLN A 587 18.58 5.64 -12.73
CA GLN A 587 19.88 6.22 -13.09
C GLN A 587 20.17 7.40 -12.18
N ARG A 588 21.43 7.56 -11.77
CA ARG A 588 21.89 8.70 -10.99
C ARG A 588 23.27 9.10 -11.46
N ALA A 589 23.40 10.34 -11.88
CA ALA A 589 24.69 11.01 -12.09
C ALA A 589 24.90 11.98 -10.92
N PHE A 590 26.10 11.95 -10.35
CA PHE A 590 26.48 12.80 -9.23
C PHE A 590 27.87 13.38 -9.49
N ALA A 591 28.01 14.67 -9.22
CA ALA A 591 29.28 15.40 -9.27
C ALA A 591 29.41 16.23 -7.99
N LYS A 592 30.56 16.16 -7.36
CA LYS A 592 30.97 17.00 -6.21
C LYS A 592 32.30 17.64 -6.54
N ALA A 593 32.47 18.91 -6.20
CA ALA A 593 33.77 19.59 -6.24
C ALA A 593 33.90 20.52 -5.03
N THR A 594 35.00 20.48 -4.37
CA THR A 594 35.34 21.48 -3.34
C THR A 594 35.72 22.78 -4.01
N VAL A 595 35.51 23.92 -3.34
CA VAL A 595 35.90 25.24 -3.89
C VAL A 595 37.41 25.50 -3.62
N PRO A 596 38.06 26.37 -4.39
CA PRO A 596 39.52 26.59 -4.22
C PRO A 596 39.98 27.16 -2.86
N SER A 597 39.04 27.59 -2.00
CA SER A 597 39.31 28.01 -0.61
C SER A 597 39.24 26.88 0.40
N SER A 598 38.96 25.66 -0.03
CA SER A 598 38.94 24.48 0.82
C SER A 598 40.34 23.98 1.11
N ASP A 599 40.55 23.39 2.28
CA ASP A 599 41.85 22.79 2.66
C ASP A 599 42.17 21.57 1.75
N ALA A 600 41.16 20.75 1.43
CA ALA A 600 41.28 19.69 0.44
C ALA A 600 40.58 20.08 -0.87
N GLN A 601 41.36 20.18 -1.96
CA GLN A 601 40.84 20.60 -3.29
C GLN A 601 40.74 19.38 -4.21
N TYR A 602 39.54 18.90 -4.43
CA TYR A 602 39.26 17.71 -5.25
C TYR A 602 37.87 17.77 -5.91
N PHE A 603 37.69 16.93 -6.91
CA PHE A 603 36.38 16.63 -7.47
C PHE A 603 36.09 15.14 -7.47
N LYS A 604 34.81 14.77 -7.48
CA LYS A 604 34.34 13.39 -7.49
C LYS A 604 33.13 13.27 -8.40
N LEU A 605 33.17 12.32 -9.34
CA LEU A 605 32.11 12.01 -10.28
C LEU A 605 31.62 10.59 -10.06
N GLN A 606 30.33 10.36 -10.12
CA GLN A 606 29.76 9.02 -10.01
C GLN A 606 28.53 8.88 -10.89
N TYR A 607 28.40 7.75 -11.55
CA TYR A 607 27.22 7.36 -12.30
C TYR A 607 26.78 5.96 -11.89
N ASP A 608 25.54 5.84 -11.45
CA ASP A 608 24.90 4.58 -11.07
C ASP A 608 23.74 4.29 -12.01
N VAL A 609 23.63 3.05 -12.49
CA VAL A 609 22.51 2.57 -13.30
C VAL A 609 21.99 1.24 -12.81
N ARG A 610 20.65 1.08 -12.79
CA ARG A 610 19.95 -0.19 -12.56
C ARG A 610 18.86 -0.31 -13.62
N GLN A 611 18.90 -1.38 -14.41
CA GLN A 611 17.92 -1.66 -15.46
C GLN A 611 17.25 -3.00 -15.19
N TYR A 612 15.93 -3.02 -15.09
CA TYR A 612 15.12 -4.21 -14.96
C TYR A 612 14.40 -4.49 -16.27
N VAL A 613 14.63 -5.65 -16.85
CA VAL A 613 14.03 -6.10 -18.10
C VAL A 613 13.23 -7.38 -17.83
N PRO A 614 11.88 -7.32 -17.87
CA PRO A 614 11.08 -8.53 -17.74
C PRO A 614 11.27 -9.41 -18.99
N LEU A 615 11.59 -10.68 -18.77
CA LEU A 615 11.78 -11.67 -19.84
C LEU A 615 10.49 -12.41 -20.17
N THR A 616 9.48 -12.36 -19.29
CA THR A 616 8.18 -12.98 -19.44
C THR A 616 7.06 -11.96 -19.25
N LYS A 617 5.90 -12.17 -19.88
CA LYS A 617 4.73 -11.28 -19.77
C LYS A 617 4.23 -11.11 -18.32
N LYS A 618 4.36 -12.15 -17.50
CA LYS A 618 3.98 -12.13 -16.06
C LYS A 618 5.09 -11.61 -15.16
N HIS A 619 6.23 -11.18 -15.69
CA HIS A 619 7.42 -10.73 -14.95
C HIS A 619 8.00 -11.76 -13.97
N GLU A 620 7.79 -13.05 -14.24
CA GLU A 620 8.31 -14.14 -13.40
C GLU A 620 9.83 -14.25 -13.52
N PHE A 621 10.34 -14.05 -14.73
CA PHE A 621 11.78 -13.95 -15.00
C PHE A 621 12.11 -12.51 -15.36
N THR A 622 13.08 -11.95 -14.63
CA THR A 622 13.53 -10.56 -14.84
C THR A 622 15.05 -10.51 -14.84
N LEU A 623 15.60 -9.86 -15.83
CA LEU A 623 17.02 -9.56 -15.88
C LEU A 623 17.28 -8.20 -15.25
N LEU A 624 18.10 -8.16 -14.21
CA LEU A 624 18.62 -6.95 -13.59
C LEU A 624 20.06 -6.75 -14.05
N MET A 625 20.35 -5.58 -14.59
CA MET A 625 21.69 -5.10 -14.89
C MET A 625 21.99 -3.90 -13.99
N ARG A 626 23.13 -3.94 -13.30
CA ARG A 626 23.64 -2.84 -12.47
C ARG A 626 24.99 -2.40 -12.98
N GLY A 627 25.23 -1.10 -12.95
CA GLY A 627 26.53 -0.53 -13.26
C GLY A 627 26.83 0.65 -12.34
N ARG A 628 28.10 0.82 -12.03
CA ARG A 628 28.65 2.01 -11.35
C ARG A 628 29.95 2.39 -12.03
N LEU A 629 30.09 3.66 -12.33
CA LEU A 629 31.36 4.27 -12.72
C LEU A 629 31.62 5.42 -11.73
N GLY A 630 32.84 5.51 -11.27
CA GLY A 630 33.27 6.57 -10.37
C GLY A 630 34.69 7.00 -10.69
N TYR A 631 34.94 8.30 -10.56
CA TYR A 631 36.28 8.90 -10.72
C TYR A 631 36.38 10.14 -9.84
N GLY A 632 37.50 10.28 -9.16
CA GLY A 632 37.88 11.47 -8.41
C GLY A 632 39.33 11.83 -8.63
N ASN A 633 39.66 13.10 -8.51
CA ASN A 633 41.02 13.60 -8.64
C ASN A 633 41.20 14.88 -7.79
N GLY A 634 42.42 15.05 -7.32
CA GLY A 634 42.84 16.33 -6.76
C GLY A 634 42.98 17.42 -7.82
N TYR A 635 42.89 18.68 -7.43
CA TYR A 635 43.18 19.80 -8.33
C TYR A 635 43.78 20.98 -7.57
N GLY A 636 44.42 21.88 -8.29
CA GLY A 636 45.10 23.05 -7.70
C GLY A 636 46.43 22.66 -7.05
N LYS A 637 46.98 23.60 -6.29
CA LYS A 637 48.28 23.43 -5.61
C LYS A 637 48.23 24.10 -4.23
N THR A 638 48.82 23.43 -3.24
CA THR A 638 49.06 23.94 -1.91
C THR A 638 50.57 23.95 -1.66
N ASP A 639 51.14 25.10 -1.29
CA ASP A 639 52.58 25.28 -1.03
C ASP A 639 53.48 24.81 -2.20
N GLY A 640 52.98 24.85 -3.44
CA GLY A 640 53.70 24.46 -4.64
C GLY A 640 53.56 22.98 -5.03
N ASN A 641 52.92 22.15 -4.18
CA ASN A 641 52.63 20.75 -4.46
C ASN A 641 51.23 20.63 -5.12
N ASP A 642 51.11 19.69 -6.07
CA ASP A 642 49.80 19.34 -6.63
C ASP A 642 48.95 18.66 -5.56
N ASN A 643 47.67 19.15 -5.39
CA ASN A 643 46.74 18.52 -4.46
C ASN A 643 46.30 17.15 -4.95
N LEU A 644 46.27 16.18 -4.06
CA LEU A 644 45.82 14.82 -4.37
C LEU A 644 44.38 14.58 -3.89
N PHE A 645 43.76 13.53 -4.45
CA PHE A 645 42.44 13.08 -4.02
C PHE A 645 42.49 12.54 -2.59
N PRO A 646 41.59 12.94 -1.69
CA PRO A 646 41.59 12.48 -0.33
C PRO A 646 41.39 10.95 -0.22
N PHE A 647 42.30 10.24 0.41
CA PHE A 647 42.22 8.78 0.57
C PHE A 647 40.95 8.34 1.31
N TYR A 648 40.39 9.16 2.20
CA TYR A 648 39.15 8.91 2.91
C TYR A 648 37.88 9.08 2.04
N GLU A 649 38.01 9.57 0.82
CA GLU A 649 36.98 9.64 -0.21
C GLU A 649 37.11 8.54 -1.28
N ASN A 650 38.08 7.64 -1.15
CA ASN A 650 38.35 6.56 -2.10
C ASN A 650 37.12 5.69 -2.34
N TYR A 651 37.08 5.07 -3.51
CA TYR A 651 36.16 4.01 -3.87
C TYR A 651 36.70 2.66 -3.41
N TYR A 652 35.77 1.77 -3.04
CA TYR A 652 36.05 0.42 -2.58
C TYR A 652 35.14 -0.58 -3.29
N ALA A 653 35.59 -1.84 -3.42
CA ALA A 653 34.80 -2.95 -3.88
C ALA A 653 34.91 -4.14 -2.91
N GLY A 654 33.95 -5.02 -2.95
CA GLY A 654 33.68 -6.12 -2.01
C GLY A 654 32.37 -5.93 -1.28
N GLY A 655 31.75 -7.03 -0.88
CA GLY A 655 30.50 -7.05 -0.14
C GLY A 655 29.24 -7.00 -1.00
N PHE A 656 28.11 -7.01 -0.33
CA PHE A 656 26.78 -7.11 -0.94
C PHE A 656 26.45 -6.08 -2.03
N THR A 657 26.89 -4.84 -1.83
CA THR A 657 26.43 -3.72 -2.67
C THR A 657 27.28 -3.53 -3.92
N THR A 658 28.48 -4.08 -3.94
CA THR A 658 29.46 -3.86 -5.01
C THR A 658 29.91 -5.16 -5.68
N LEU A 659 30.60 -6.05 -4.95
CA LEU A 659 31.18 -7.28 -5.48
C LEU A 659 30.98 -8.42 -4.47
N ARG A 660 29.88 -9.17 -4.64
CA ARG A 660 29.58 -10.33 -3.77
C ARG A 660 30.62 -11.43 -3.95
N GLY A 661 30.90 -12.22 -2.91
CA GLY A 661 31.96 -13.24 -2.92
C GLY A 661 33.35 -12.76 -2.46
N PHE A 662 33.46 -11.47 -2.17
CA PHE A 662 34.58 -10.82 -1.54
C PHE A 662 34.14 -10.11 -0.27
N ARG A 663 34.98 -10.10 0.75
CA ARG A 663 34.72 -9.38 1.99
C ARG A 663 34.51 -7.88 1.70
N SER A 664 33.72 -7.21 2.50
CA SER A 664 33.44 -5.79 2.32
C SER A 664 34.74 -4.98 2.21
N ASN A 665 34.83 -4.13 1.19
CA ASN A 665 35.96 -3.24 0.89
C ASN A 665 37.33 -3.93 0.64
N SER A 666 37.41 -5.25 0.54
CA SER A 666 38.69 -5.97 0.45
C SER A 666 39.25 -6.06 -0.96
N ALA A 667 38.46 -5.83 -2.00
CA ALA A 667 38.87 -5.97 -3.40
C ALA A 667 39.38 -4.65 -3.98
N GLY A 668 40.63 -4.57 -4.34
CA GLY A 668 41.21 -3.35 -4.96
C GLY A 668 42.63 -3.07 -4.50
N PRO A 669 43.09 -1.82 -4.63
CA PRO A 669 44.43 -1.38 -4.23
C PRO A 669 44.70 -1.60 -2.75
N LYS A 670 45.93 -2.01 -2.45
CA LYS A 670 46.43 -2.28 -1.11
C LYS A 670 47.46 -1.23 -0.68
N ALA A 671 47.66 -1.13 0.64
CA ALA A 671 48.58 -0.16 1.23
C ALA A 671 50.03 -0.51 0.86
N VAL A 672 50.75 0.51 0.40
CA VAL A 672 52.17 0.43 0.04
C VAL A 672 52.99 1.36 0.93
N TYR A 673 54.11 0.89 1.40
CA TYR A 673 55.01 1.62 2.30
C TYR A 673 56.42 1.71 1.67
N THR A 674 56.96 2.92 1.64
CA THR A 674 58.39 3.12 1.28
C THR A 674 59.29 2.80 2.46
N VAL A 675 60.20 1.83 2.27
CA VAL A 675 61.18 1.39 3.31
C VAL A 675 62.45 2.23 3.18
N ASN A 676 62.87 2.84 4.26
CA ASN A 676 64.09 3.67 4.35
C ASN A 676 64.12 4.86 3.39
N GLY A 677 63.03 5.48 3.09
CA GLY A 677 62.92 6.64 2.20
C GLY A 677 61.72 7.51 2.53
N ASN A 678 61.54 8.59 1.78
CA ASN A 678 60.29 9.37 1.86
C ASN A 678 59.23 8.74 0.96
N PRO A 679 57.91 8.84 1.34
CA PRO A 679 56.84 8.35 0.53
C PRO A 679 56.94 8.78 -0.94
N GLY A 680 56.67 7.87 -1.85
CA GLY A 680 56.76 8.14 -3.31
C GLY A 680 58.14 8.28 -3.93
N THR A 681 59.22 8.11 -3.15
CA THR A 681 60.62 8.27 -3.67
C THR A 681 61.34 6.96 -4.01
N CYS A 682 60.59 5.84 -3.97
CA CYS A 682 61.18 4.52 -4.28
C CYS A 682 61.63 4.40 -5.74
N ASN A 683 62.91 4.07 -5.90
CA ASN A 683 63.54 3.89 -7.22
C ASN A 683 64.54 2.73 -7.26
N THR A 684 64.61 1.91 -6.24
CA THR A 684 65.48 0.76 -6.12
C THR A 684 64.68 -0.51 -5.78
N ASP A 685 65.25 -1.66 -6.18
CA ASP A 685 64.64 -2.97 -5.90
C ASP A 685 64.40 -3.15 -4.38
N SER A 686 63.21 -3.68 -4.01
CA SER A 686 62.81 -3.95 -2.62
C SER A 686 62.71 -2.72 -1.71
N CYS A 687 62.52 -1.50 -2.24
CA CYS A 687 62.25 -0.31 -1.43
C CYS A 687 60.81 -0.13 -1.05
N LEU A 688 59.88 -0.88 -1.66
CA LEU A 688 58.48 -0.91 -1.30
C LEU A 688 58.11 -2.16 -0.53
N THR A 689 57.26 -1.98 0.46
CA THR A 689 56.56 -3.08 1.14
C THR A 689 55.04 -2.87 0.97
N ALA A 690 54.40 -3.86 0.42
CA ALA A 690 52.98 -3.88 0.29
C ALA A 690 52.33 -4.82 1.31
N THR A 691 51.12 -4.55 1.72
CA THR A 691 50.35 -5.32 2.70
C THR A 691 49.07 -5.85 2.08
N ASP A 692 48.25 -6.56 2.85
CA ASP A 692 46.90 -6.98 2.44
C ASP A 692 45.85 -5.96 2.85
N ASP A 693 46.26 -4.86 3.52
CA ASP A 693 45.33 -3.80 3.96
C ASP A 693 44.76 -3.01 2.79
N SER A 694 43.45 -2.94 2.70
CA SER A 694 42.78 -2.24 1.60
C SER A 694 42.82 -0.71 1.77
N VAL A 695 43.17 0.00 0.71
CA VAL A 695 43.19 1.47 0.70
C VAL A 695 42.22 2.07 -0.29
N GLY A 696 41.59 1.23 -1.14
CA GLY A 696 40.72 1.70 -2.22
C GLY A 696 41.49 2.43 -3.32
N GLY A 697 40.75 3.16 -4.15
CA GLY A 697 41.32 3.95 -5.24
C GLY A 697 40.41 5.11 -5.62
N ASN A 698 40.94 6.06 -6.40
CA ASN A 698 40.20 7.22 -6.84
C ASN A 698 39.26 6.93 -8.03
N ALA A 699 39.26 5.70 -8.54
CA ALA A 699 38.42 5.29 -9.66
C ALA A 699 37.81 3.89 -9.42
N ILE A 700 36.58 3.70 -9.93
CA ILE A 700 35.84 2.43 -9.85
C ILE A 700 35.02 2.19 -11.13
N ALA A 701 35.01 0.94 -11.58
CA ALA A 701 34.02 0.42 -12.52
C ALA A 701 33.41 -0.87 -11.98
N LEU A 702 32.08 -0.92 -11.92
CA LEU A 702 31.30 -2.07 -11.49
C LEU A 702 30.26 -2.44 -12.52
N ALA A 703 30.14 -3.72 -12.81
CA ALA A 703 29.08 -4.31 -13.61
C ALA A 703 28.51 -5.55 -12.90
N SER A 704 27.19 -5.67 -12.85
CA SER A 704 26.51 -6.82 -12.28
C SER A 704 25.35 -7.20 -13.19
N MET A 705 25.20 -8.49 -13.46
CA MET A 705 24.08 -9.07 -14.17
C MET A 705 23.43 -10.10 -13.26
N GLU A 706 22.12 -9.95 -13.03
CA GLU A 706 21.36 -10.76 -12.09
C GLU A 706 20.08 -11.26 -12.73
N LEU A 707 19.91 -12.57 -12.84
CA LEU A 707 18.69 -13.21 -13.30
C LEU A 707 17.79 -13.50 -12.10
N ILE A 708 16.71 -12.78 -11.97
CA ILE A 708 15.66 -13.00 -10.99
C ILE A 708 14.78 -14.12 -11.52
N VAL A 709 14.56 -15.14 -10.68
CA VAL A 709 13.79 -16.34 -11.03
C VAL A 709 12.65 -16.56 -10.05
N PRO A 710 11.58 -17.25 -10.43
CA PRO A 710 10.53 -17.67 -9.49
C PRO A 710 11.13 -18.47 -8.34
N THR A 711 10.83 -18.11 -7.12
CA THR A 711 11.33 -18.83 -5.94
C THR A 711 10.66 -20.21 -5.89
N PRO A 712 11.43 -21.32 -5.95
CA PRO A 712 10.87 -22.65 -5.91
C PRO A 712 10.20 -22.92 -4.56
N PHE A 713 9.13 -23.75 -4.57
CA PHE A 713 8.39 -24.20 -3.38
C PHE A 713 7.65 -23.09 -2.60
N VAL A 714 7.45 -21.92 -3.20
CA VAL A 714 6.72 -20.79 -2.59
C VAL A 714 5.41 -20.58 -3.32
N SER A 715 4.29 -20.48 -2.56
CA SER A 715 2.96 -20.17 -3.13
C SER A 715 2.92 -18.75 -3.72
N ASP A 716 1.96 -18.50 -4.61
CA ASP A 716 1.84 -17.22 -5.32
C ASP A 716 1.67 -16.03 -4.36
N ASP A 717 1.01 -16.22 -3.23
CA ASP A 717 0.78 -15.19 -2.21
C ASP A 717 2.07 -14.67 -1.56
N PHE A 718 3.09 -15.52 -1.42
CA PHE A 718 4.40 -15.17 -0.85
C PHE A 718 5.42 -14.72 -1.89
N ARG A 719 5.18 -14.95 -3.19
CA ARG A 719 6.11 -14.52 -4.25
C ARG A 719 6.37 -13.02 -4.28
N SER A 720 5.43 -12.21 -3.78
CA SER A 720 5.61 -10.77 -3.66
C SER A 720 6.59 -10.37 -2.55
N GLN A 721 6.86 -11.27 -1.61
CA GLN A 721 7.69 -11.04 -0.42
C GLN A 721 9.08 -11.70 -0.53
N ILE A 722 9.27 -12.62 -1.46
CA ILE A 722 10.52 -13.38 -1.61
C ILE A 722 11.04 -13.24 -3.04
N ARG A 723 12.33 -13.00 -3.17
CA ARG A 723 13.03 -12.88 -4.45
C ARG A 723 14.27 -13.78 -4.43
N THR A 724 14.35 -14.68 -5.38
CA THR A 724 15.53 -15.51 -5.65
C THR A 724 16.21 -15.03 -6.92
N SER A 725 17.53 -14.99 -6.92
CA SER A 725 18.30 -14.58 -8.10
C SER A 725 19.62 -15.31 -8.21
N MET A 726 20.13 -15.37 -9.42
CA MET A 726 21.48 -15.81 -9.75
C MET A 726 22.22 -14.63 -10.38
N PHE A 727 23.47 -14.44 -10.03
CA PHE A 727 24.21 -13.27 -10.45
C PHE A 727 25.63 -13.56 -10.89
N VAL A 728 26.16 -12.64 -11.67
CA VAL A 728 27.58 -12.49 -11.97
C VAL A 728 27.95 -11.03 -11.74
N ASP A 729 28.94 -10.81 -10.88
CA ASP A 729 29.45 -9.49 -10.52
C ASP A 729 30.87 -9.34 -11.02
N ALA A 730 31.22 -8.14 -11.49
CA ALA A 730 32.60 -7.77 -11.83
C ALA A 730 32.86 -6.34 -11.35
N ALA A 731 34.01 -6.11 -10.74
CA ALA A 731 34.41 -4.79 -10.30
C ALA A 731 35.92 -4.58 -10.48
N SER A 732 36.29 -3.37 -10.84
CA SER A 732 37.67 -2.88 -10.83
C SER A 732 37.72 -1.60 -10.00
N VAL A 733 38.70 -1.53 -9.11
CA VAL A 733 39.07 -0.31 -8.36
C VAL A 733 40.51 -0.06 -8.64
N TRP A 734 40.86 1.15 -9.07
CA TRP A 734 42.24 1.52 -9.38
C TRP A 734 42.52 2.96 -8.90
N ASP A 735 43.81 3.26 -8.83
CA ASP A 735 44.31 4.58 -8.42
C ASP A 735 45.12 5.21 -9.55
N THR A 736 44.69 6.40 -10.03
CA THR A 736 45.33 7.12 -11.13
C THR A 736 46.36 8.16 -10.67
N GLU A 737 46.37 8.50 -9.39
CA GLU A 737 47.27 9.47 -8.80
C GLU A 737 48.51 8.82 -8.16
N PHE A 738 48.30 7.64 -7.59
CA PHE A 738 49.37 6.88 -6.95
C PHE A 738 49.76 5.68 -7.82
N VAL A 739 50.84 5.85 -8.55
CA VAL A 739 51.40 4.80 -9.45
C VAL A 739 52.76 4.37 -8.93
N TYR A 740 52.98 3.08 -8.73
CA TYR A 740 54.25 2.49 -8.35
C TYR A 740 54.58 1.32 -9.29
N ASP A 741 55.89 1.04 -9.44
CA ASP A 741 56.37 -0.13 -10.21
C ASP A 741 56.37 -1.35 -9.31
N PRO A 742 55.57 -2.42 -9.58
CA PRO A 742 55.54 -3.64 -8.78
C PRO A 742 56.89 -4.33 -8.55
N LYS A 743 57.87 -4.12 -9.43
CA LYS A 743 59.21 -4.67 -9.29
C LYS A 743 59.91 -4.22 -8.00
N TYR A 744 59.53 -3.08 -7.42
CA TYR A 744 60.15 -2.54 -6.22
C TYR A 744 59.59 -3.15 -4.93
N THR A 745 58.59 -4.05 -5.00
CA THR A 745 57.96 -4.69 -3.83
C THR A 745 58.71 -5.92 -3.28
N GLY A 746 59.96 -6.14 -3.65
CA GLY A 746 60.75 -7.21 -3.10
C GLY A 746 60.34 -8.62 -3.55
N THR A 747 60.14 -9.53 -2.61
CA THR A 747 59.77 -10.93 -2.89
C THR A 747 58.28 -11.12 -3.14
N ARG A 748 57.45 -10.14 -2.83
CA ARG A 748 56.00 -10.21 -2.97
C ARG A 748 55.56 -9.52 -4.25
N TYR A 749 54.91 -10.26 -5.14
CA TYR A 749 54.36 -9.67 -6.38
C TYR A 749 53.02 -9.06 -6.11
N TYR A 750 52.82 -7.82 -6.54
CA TYR A 750 51.52 -7.12 -6.53
C TYR A 750 51.14 -6.71 -7.95
N ASN A 751 49.83 -6.67 -8.19
CA ASN A 751 49.34 -6.13 -9.45
C ASN A 751 49.58 -4.62 -9.53
N ASP A 752 49.64 -4.12 -10.76
CA ASP A 752 49.64 -2.71 -10.99
C ASP A 752 48.27 -2.16 -10.64
N TYR A 753 48.15 -1.44 -9.50
CA TYR A 753 46.90 -0.85 -9.04
C TYR A 753 46.47 0.39 -9.82
N SER A 754 47.24 0.86 -10.77
CA SER A 754 46.82 1.91 -11.72
C SER A 754 46.14 1.35 -12.99
N ASP A 755 46.20 0.03 -13.21
CA ASP A 755 45.61 -0.62 -14.37
C ASP A 755 44.13 -0.96 -14.12
N PRO A 756 43.16 -0.34 -14.84
CA PRO A 756 41.74 -0.67 -14.72
C PRO A 756 41.37 -2.09 -15.17
N MET A 757 42.26 -2.78 -15.92
CA MET A 757 42.04 -4.17 -16.36
C MET A 757 42.26 -5.21 -15.27
N ASN A 758 42.76 -4.79 -14.11
CA ASN A 758 42.88 -5.63 -12.93
C ASN A 758 41.55 -5.79 -12.19
N TYR A 759 40.50 -6.26 -12.90
CA TYR A 759 39.18 -6.48 -12.36
C TYR A 759 39.08 -7.82 -11.58
N ARG A 760 38.17 -7.87 -10.63
CA ARG A 760 37.73 -9.07 -9.93
C ARG A 760 36.35 -9.44 -10.42
N ALA A 761 36.01 -10.74 -10.34
CA ALA A 761 34.71 -11.22 -10.76
C ALA A 761 34.27 -12.40 -9.88
N SER A 762 32.98 -12.53 -9.68
CA SER A 762 32.32 -13.59 -8.92
C SER A 762 30.99 -14.00 -9.53
N TYR A 763 30.50 -15.16 -9.14
CA TYR A 763 29.15 -15.62 -9.44
C TYR A 763 28.50 -16.19 -8.19
N GLY A 764 27.17 -16.22 -8.16
CA GLY A 764 26.48 -16.73 -7.01
C GLY A 764 24.96 -16.70 -7.12
N ALA A 765 24.33 -16.94 -5.98
CA ALA A 765 22.89 -16.84 -5.83
C ALA A 765 22.52 -16.02 -4.60
N ALA A 766 21.42 -15.33 -4.65
CA ALA A 766 20.89 -14.55 -3.55
C ALA A 766 19.41 -14.83 -3.31
N LEU A 767 19.02 -14.78 -2.04
CA LEU A 767 17.64 -14.86 -1.57
C LEU A 767 17.34 -13.61 -0.75
N GLN A 768 16.32 -12.89 -1.12
CA GLN A 768 15.81 -11.72 -0.40
C GLN A 768 14.39 -12.03 0.08
N TRP A 769 14.12 -11.80 1.35
CA TRP A 769 12.82 -12.04 1.95
C TRP A 769 12.39 -10.84 2.81
N MET A 770 11.22 -10.28 2.49
CA MET A 770 10.56 -9.26 3.31
C MET A 770 9.83 -9.94 4.47
N SER A 771 10.55 -10.22 5.54
CA SER A 771 9.99 -10.87 6.73
C SER A 771 9.25 -9.85 7.62
N PRO A 772 8.39 -10.31 8.55
CA PRO A 772 7.77 -9.44 9.55
C PRO A 772 8.78 -8.70 10.47
N MET A 773 10.01 -9.21 10.57
CA MET A 773 11.11 -8.60 11.34
C MET A 773 11.96 -7.64 10.48
N GLY A 774 11.60 -7.44 9.21
CA GLY A 774 12.35 -6.64 8.26
C GLY A 774 12.95 -7.47 7.12
N PRO A 775 13.64 -6.82 6.18
CA PRO A 775 14.25 -7.50 5.06
C PRO A 775 15.41 -8.39 5.50
N LEU A 776 15.39 -9.64 5.03
CA LEU A 776 16.45 -10.64 5.19
C LEU A 776 17.09 -10.84 3.83
N VAL A 777 18.41 -10.84 3.78
CA VAL A 777 19.14 -11.12 2.55
C VAL A 777 20.24 -12.15 2.83
N PHE A 778 20.24 -13.19 2.02
CA PHE A 778 21.25 -14.23 2.02
C PHE A 778 21.94 -14.25 0.67
N SER A 779 23.24 -14.39 0.64
CA SER A 779 23.99 -14.54 -0.59
C SER A 779 25.07 -15.59 -0.43
N VAL A 780 25.19 -16.44 -1.43
CA VAL A 780 26.32 -17.36 -1.59
C VAL A 780 27.02 -17.03 -2.90
N ALA A 781 28.32 -16.83 -2.83
CA ALA A 781 29.09 -16.44 -3.99
C ALA A 781 30.47 -17.07 -3.99
N LYS A 782 31.02 -17.25 -5.19
CA LYS A 782 32.37 -17.75 -5.38
C LYS A 782 33.10 -16.86 -6.38
N PRO A 783 34.34 -16.47 -6.10
CA PRO A 783 35.18 -15.76 -7.05
C PRO A 783 35.44 -16.56 -8.32
N ILE A 784 35.41 -15.88 -9.46
CA ILE A 784 35.88 -16.34 -10.78
C ILE A 784 37.30 -15.87 -10.99
N LYS A 785 37.57 -14.63 -10.58
CA LYS A 785 38.87 -13.97 -10.72
C LYS A 785 39.16 -13.17 -9.45
N SER A 786 40.22 -13.52 -8.76
CA SER A 786 40.72 -12.85 -7.54
C SER A 786 42.25 -12.68 -7.66
N TYR A 787 42.80 -11.90 -6.77
CA TYR A 787 44.24 -11.65 -6.69
C TYR A 787 44.73 -11.92 -5.28
N GLU A 788 46.05 -12.12 -5.15
CA GLU A 788 46.69 -12.27 -3.85
C GLU A 788 46.42 -11.05 -2.98
N GLY A 789 46.03 -11.27 -1.73
CA GLY A 789 45.60 -10.22 -0.78
C GLY A 789 44.14 -9.82 -0.83
N ASP A 790 43.34 -10.39 -1.76
CA ASP A 790 41.87 -10.23 -1.72
C ASP A 790 41.29 -11.23 -0.69
N ASP A 791 40.35 -10.75 0.15
CA ASP A 791 39.63 -11.60 1.10
C ASP A 791 38.35 -12.13 0.45
N GLU A 792 38.26 -13.45 0.31
CA GLU A 792 37.11 -14.13 -0.24
C GLU A 792 36.07 -14.41 0.86
N GLU A 793 34.78 -14.16 0.58
CA GLU A 793 33.68 -14.44 1.49
C GLU A 793 32.56 -15.20 0.77
N PHE A 794 32.46 -16.52 1.07
CA PHE A 794 31.51 -17.40 0.40
C PHE A 794 30.04 -17.11 0.77
N PHE A 795 29.77 -16.80 2.04
CA PHE A 795 28.41 -16.59 2.56
C PHE A 795 28.29 -15.24 3.23
N THR A 796 27.28 -14.47 2.82
CA THR A 796 26.94 -13.19 3.44
C THR A 796 25.48 -13.16 3.83
N PHE A 797 25.19 -12.54 4.95
CA PHE A 797 23.86 -12.45 5.53
C PHE A 797 23.62 -11.06 6.13
N THR A 798 22.40 -10.53 5.97
CA THR A 798 21.97 -9.30 6.64
C THR A 798 20.49 -9.30 6.98
N ILE A 799 20.16 -8.72 8.13
CA ILE A 799 18.79 -8.47 8.62
C ILE A 799 18.57 -6.95 8.75
N GLY A 800 17.38 -6.48 8.41
CA GLY A 800 16.98 -5.10 8.64
C GLY A 800 17.50 -4.10 7.59
N ARG A 801 18.17 -4.55 6.53
CA ARG A 801 18.71 -3.72 5.45
C ARG A 801 18.24 -4.20 4.09
N THR A 802 17.73 -3.30 3.25
CA THR A 802 17.39 -3.54 1.83
C THR A 802 18.49 -3.01 0.92
N PHE A 803 18.65 -3.58 -0.26
CA PHE A 803 19.60 -3.19 -1.29
C PHE A 803 18.97 -2.40 -2.41
#